data_fe4cdde166008c905edfbb77cfbc7975
#
_entry.id   fe4cdde166008c905edfbb77cfbc7975
#
_cell.length_a   1.000
_cell.length_b   1.000
_cell.length_c   1.000
_cell.angle_alpha   90.00
_cell.angle_beta   90.00
_cell.angle_gamma   90.00
#
_symmetry.space_group_name_H-M   'P 1'
#
loop_
_entity.id
_entity.type
_entity.pdbx_description
1 polymer ?
#
loop_
_entity_poly.entity_id
_entity_poly.type
_entity_poly.pdbx_seq_one_letter_code
_entity_poly.pdbx_strand_id
1 'polypeptide(L)'
;MRVRSSYAEGYKEQNMKTIVMGILAHVDAGKTTLSEAMLYESGVIRSIGRVDKGNTYLERDNQERERGITIFSKQAVLPVHEDKLILLDTPGHVDFSAEAERTLQVLDLAVLVVSAADGVQGHTMTLWKLLSRYHIPVFLFVNKLDQPGTDADAVYKELQERLSGECVDFRLPHGDAFMESVAMCGEEAMEQYLQTGEVSRENIARLIRERKLFPCFFGAALKMEGVKEFLEGIDTYGEPAAYHTEFGARVYKITRDPQGNRLTHMKITGGQLPVKTVIIGKNRQQEEWQEKVNQIRCYNGEKFELADCVQAGTICTVTGLSQTYIGQGLGVETEQTHPLLEPVMSYRVLPEQENQMNTVIEKLHLLEEEDPLLQVKWNPHTKELTAHVMGPVQIEILERIMKERYDIGVTFGKGRILYKETIAPEAQPVEGVGHYEPLRHYAEVHLLLQPGEPGSGFVCDTDCSEDELDRNWQRLVLTHLMEKEYRGVLLGAPVTDIHVTLKSGRAHQKHTEGGDFRQATYRAVRQGLMQADCRILEPFMEFRLELPEEYVGRAMTDLSNAGAVFHNEVERIGYSVLKGRAPMETIGDYGQMVISYTRGQGIWSMTFDGYGPCHNPEEVMEECGYDPERDVYNTADSVFCAHGAGFVVPWYEVPEYMHLPGILSQRRMQEDAFAEEIGRRKQTTITTTLGTEEVDAIIDRVSGANRRRDKQEAGSVQKPVARTVEAKPYEYRPKERKAEYLLVDGYNVIFAWEELKELAEVNLDSARGQLLDLLCNYQAIDGRELIAVFDAYRLQGHPTEYLDYHNIHVVYTKEAETADHYIERFTHEYSKKYQITVVTSDGLEQVIIIGQGCLLISSREFHEIVKKVSRETMETFERDENRERRLTVPFPEIPVHDP
;
A
#
# COMPACT_ATOMS: atom_id res chain seq x y z
N MET A 1 -42.37 -43.95 -4.90
CA MET A 1 -42.60 -42.52 -4.58
C MET A 1 -41.42 -41.82 -3.86
N ARG A 2 -40.52 -42.58 -3.15
CA ARG A 2 -39.33 -41.97 -2.46
C ARG A 2 -38.14 -41.60 -3.35
N VAL A 3 -38.01 -42.16 -4.55
CA VAL A 3 -36.91 -41.86 -5.48
C VAL A 3 -37.15 -40.60 -6.31
N ARG A 4 -38.42 -40.13 -6.49
CA ARG A 4 -38.72 -38.86 -7.19
C ARG A 4 -38.53 -37.60 -6.32
N SER A 5 -38.54 -37.75 -4.97
CA SER A 5 -38.28 -36.63 -4.06
C SER A 5 -36.79 -36.22 -4.03
N SER A 6 -35.88 -37.21 -4.00
CA SER A 6 -34.43 -36.94 -3.92
C SER A 6 -33.86 -36.35 -5.23
N TYR A 7 -34.46 -36.66 -6.39
CA TYR A 7 -34.07 -36.00 -7.68
C TYR A 7 -34.59 -34.57 -7.80
N ALA A 8 -35.76 -34.28 -7.23
CA ALA A 8 -36.31 -32.93 -7.23
C ALA A 8 -35.61 -31.99 -6.20
N GLU A 9 -35.18 -32.53 -5.07
CA GLU A 9 -34.36 -31.81 -4.07
C GLU A 9 -32.96 -31.56 -4.63
N GLY A 10 -32.28 -32.52 -5.25
CA GLY A 10 -30.99 -32.32 -5.89
C GLY A 10 -31.00 -31.37 -7.11
N TYR A 11 -32.10 -31.24 -7.83
CA TYR A 11 -32.25 -30.26 -8.94
C TYR A 11 -32.53 -28.85 -8.42
N LYS A 12 -33.15 -28.70 -7.22
CA LYS A 12 -33.34 -27.39 -6.56
C LYS A 12 -32.06 -26.88 -5.96
N GLU A 13 -31.21 -27.77 -5.38
CA GLU A 13 -29.91 -27.36 -4.84
C GLU A 13 -28.90 -26.89 -5.91
N GLN A 14 -29.01 -27.34 -7.15
CA GLN A 14 -28.10 -26.98 -8.25
C GLN A 14 -28.29 -25.56 -8.80
N ASN A 15 -29.40 -24.87 -8.50
CA ASN A 15 -29.69 -23.51 -8.97
C ASN A 15 -29.77 -22.45 -7.85
N MET A 16 -29.56 -22.82 -6.59
CA MET A 16 -29.63 -21.94 -5.44
C MET A 16 -28.32 -21.13 -5.31
N LYS A 17 -28.41 -19.81 -5.36
CA LYS A 17 -27.27 -18.94 -5.10
C LYS A 17 -26.87 -19.02 -3.62
N THR A 18 -25.58 -19.11 -3.36
CA THR A 18 -25.03 -18.92 -2.00
C THR A 18 -24.13 -17.70 -2.04
N ILE A 19 -24.45 -16.69 -1.23
CA ILE A 19 -23.72 -15.43 -1.14
C ILE A 19 -23.20 -15.26 0.28
N VAL A 20 -21.90 -15.02 0.44
CA VAL A 20 -21.29 -14.71 1.74
C VAL A 20 -21.23 -13.21 1.89
N MET A 21 -21.98 -12.66 2.83
CA MET A 21 -22.00 -11.23 3.11
C MET A 21 -21.47 -10.92 4.50
N GLY A 22 -20.64 -9.87 4.60
CA GLY A 22 -20.15 -9.34 5.88
C GLY A 22 -20.92 -8.09 6.26
N ILE A 23 -21.29 -7.95 7.52
CA ILE A 23 -21.86 -6.70 8.01
C ILE A 23 -20.84 -5.94 8.84
N LEU A 24 -20.57 -4.70 8.44
CA LEU A 24 -19.55 -3.81 9.01
C LEU A 24 -20.21 -2.49 9.42
N ALA A 25 -19.73 -1.90 10.50
CA ALA A 25 -20.24 -0.63 10.99
C ALA A 25 -19.27 0.02 11.98
N HIS A 26 -19.34 1.33 12.12
CA HIS A 26 -18.83 2.01 13.31
C HIS A 26 -19.60 1.58 14.56
N VAL A 27 -18.98 1.70 15.73
CA VAL A 27 -19.62 1.42 17.03
C VAL A 27 -20.94 2.18 17.12
N ASP A 28 -21.95 1.55 17.68
CA ASP A 28 -23.30 2.10 17.85
C ASP A 28 -24.09 2.47 16.57
N ALA A 29 -23.59 2.21 15.36
CA ALA A 29 -24.37 2.44 14.14
C ALA A 29 -25.60 1.51 14.00
N GLY A 30 -25.72 0.50 14.87
CA GLY A 30 -26.84 -0.44 14.94
C GLY A 30 -26.65 -1.70 14.08
N LYS A 31 -25.40 -2.14 13.90
CA LYS A 31 -25.01 -3.36 13.20
C LYS A 31 -25.77 -4.59 13.69
N THR A 32 -25.67 -4.90 14.99
CA THR A 32 -26.34 -6.04 15.63
C THR A 32 -27.87 -5.94 15.52
N THR A 33 -28.42 -4.73 15.63
CA THR A 33 -29.87 -4.51 15.45
C THR A 33 -30.31 -4.83 14.03
N LEU A 34 -29.53 -4.45 13.01
CA LEU A 34 -29.81 -4.78 11.61
C LEU A 34 -29.66 -6.28 11.36
N SER A 35 -28.63 -6.94 11.91
CA SER A 35 -28.44 -8.40 11.85
C SER A 35 -29.65 -9.13 12.42
N GLU A 36 -30.14 -8.74 13.60
CA GLU A 36 -31.33 -9.31 14.24
C GLU A 36 -32.60 -9.07 13.41
N ALA A 37 -32.75 -7.88 12.85
CA ALA A 37 -33.90 -7.56 11.99
C ALA A 37 -33.90 -8.40 10.70
N MET A 38 -32.74 -8.60 10.07
CA MET A 38 -32.61 -9.49 8.88
C MET A 38 -32.89 -10.96 9.23
N LEU A 39 -32.43 -11.46 10.39
CA LEU A 39 -32.71 -12.81 10.88
C LEU A 39 -34.21 -13.01 11.17
N TYR A 40 -34.90 -11.99 11.66
CA TYR A 40 -36.34 -12.03 11.89
C TYR A 40 -37.12 -12.01 10.58
N GLU A 41 -36.78 -11.12 9.64
CA GLU A 41 -37.45 -11.00 8.32
C GLU A 41 -37.28 -12.28 7.51
N SER A 42 -36.11 -12.92 7.54
CA SER A 42 -35.85 -14.22 6.91
C SER A 42 -36.47 -15.42 7.62
N GLY A 43 -37.15 -15.21 8.79
CA GLY A 43 -37.82 -16.25 9.55
C GLY A 43 -36.91 -17.20 10.36
N VAL A 44 -35.61 -16.90 10.48
CA VAL A 44 -34.65 -17.71 11.27
C VAL A 44 -34.95 -17.60 12.76
N ILE A 45 -35.30 -16.41 13.21
CA ILE A 45 -35.72 -16.15 14.60
C ILE A 45 -37.19 -15.73 14.67
N ARG A 46 -37.87 -16.05 15.77
CA ARG A 46 -39.28 -15.78 15.97
C ARG A 46 -39.58 -14.43 16.67
N SER A 47 -38.57 -13.82 17.27
CA SER A 47 -38.63 -12.54 17.94
C SER A 47 -37.30 -11.85 17.84
N ILE A 48 -37.32 -10.54 17.63
CA ILE A 48 -36.09 -9.73 17.51
C ILE A 48 -35.42 -9.63 18.88
N GLY A 49 -34.12 -9.97 18.92
CA GLY A 49 -33.28 -9.73 20.09
C GLY A 49 -32.96 -8.23 20.22
N ARG A 50 -32.62 -7.81 21.43
CA ARG A 50 -32.23 -6.43 21.73
C ARG A 50 -30.90 -6.42 22.49
N VAL A 51 -29.98 -5.59 22.03
CA VAL A 51 -28.64 -5.43 22.65
C VAL A 51 -28.78 -4.95 24.09
N ASP A 52 -29.65 -3.95 24.35
CA ASP A 52 -29.92 -3.40 25.69
C ASP A 52 -30.51 -4.42 26.68
N LYS A 53 -31.11 -5.51 26.18
CA LYS A 53 -31.64 -6.60 27.01
C LYS A 53 -30.73 -7.83 27.07
N GLY A 54 -29.62 -7.84 26.33
CA GLY A 54 -28.67 -8.95 26.26
C GLY A 54 -29.26 -10.28 25.74
N ASN A 55 -30.32 -10.22 24.87
CA ASN A 55 -31.02 -11.40 24.37
C ASN A 55 -30.94 -11.57 22.84
N THR A 56 -29.93 -11.01 22.22
CA THR A 56 -29.63 -11.15 20.79
C THR A 56 -29.27 -12.58 20.41
N TYR A 57 -29.56 -12.98 19.19
CA TYR A 57 -29.29 -14.31 18.68
C TYR A 57 -27.79 -14.56 18.47
N LEU A 58 -27.07 -13.55 17.97
CA LEU A 58 -25.65 -13.60 17.63
C LEU A 58 -24.74 -13.33 18.84
N GLU A 59 -25.06 -12.35 19.70
CA GLU A 59 -24.23 -11.95 20.82
C GLU A 59 -24.60 -12.76 22.08
N ARG A 60 -23.98 -13.91 22.28
CA ARG A 60 -24.22 -14.78 23.46
C ARG A 60 -23.03 -14.92 24.38
N ASP A 61 -21.86 -14.43 23.97
CA ASP A 61 -20.70 -14.33 24.85
C ASP A 61 -21.00 -13.33 25.99
N ASN A 62 -20.61 -13.67 27.22
CA ASN A 62 -20.88 -12.83 28.37
C ASN A 62 -20.20 -11.46 28.26
N GLN A 63 -19.00 -11.40 27.68
CA GLN A 63 -18.24 -10.17 27.50
C GLN A 63 -18.90 -9.24 26.47
N GLU A 64 -19.40 -9.81 25.36
CA GLU A 64 -20.15 -9.07 24.35
C GLU A 64 -21.44 -8.47 24.92
N ARG A 65 -22.18 -9.27 25.70
CA ARG A 65 -23.44 -8.83 26.34
C ARG A 65 -23.24 -7.74 27.39
N GLU A 66 -22.22 -7.86 28.23
CA GLU A 66 -21.94 -6.88 29.29
C GLU A 66 -21.51 -5.53 28.69
N ARG A 67 -20.83 -5.55 27.54
CA ARG A 67 -20.31 -4.34 26.89
C ARG A 67 -21.20 -3.80 25.77
N GLY A 68 -22.10 -4.65 25.23
CA GLY A 68 -22.94 -4.30 24.08
C GLY A 68 -22.16 -4.15 22.79
N ILE A 69 -20.98 -4.81 22.65
CA ILE A 69 -20.14 -4.77 21.44
C ILE A 69 -19.86 -6.18 20.95
N THR A 70 -19.80 -6.36 19.62
CA THR A 70 -19.35 -7.61 19.01
C THR A 70 -17.83 -7.67 19.04
N ILE A 71 -17.28 -8.76 19.55
CA ILE A 71 -15.83 -8.99 19.70
C ILE A 71 -15.36 -10.00 18.66
N PHE A 72 -16.11 -11.10 18.50
CA PHE A 72 -15.78 -12.20 17.61
C PHE A 72 -16.70 -12.26 16.39
N SER A 73 -16.15 -12.51 15.22
CA SER A 73 -16.97 -12.74 14.02
C SER A 73 -17.81 -14.01 14.18
N LYS A 74 -19.10 -13.92 13.85
CA LYS A 74 -20.08 -15.02 13.94
C LYS A 74 -20.82 -15.20 12.63
N GLN A 75 -21.27 -16.43 12.40
CA GLN A 75 -21.97 -16.83 11.18
C GLN A 75 -23.43 -17.11 11.46
N ALA A 76 -24.33 -16.62 10.58
CA ALA A 76 -25.71 -17.00 10.51
C ALA A 76 -26.13 -17.26 9.05
N VAL A 77 -27.14 -18.07 8.86
CA VAL A 77 -27.67 -18.42 7.54
C VAL A 77 -29.08 -17.85 7.41
N LEU A 78 -29.28 -16.99 6.39
CA LEU A 78 -30.56 -16.39 6.08
C LEU A 78 -31.10 -16.98 4.78
N PRO A 79 -32.21 -17.73 4.82
CA PRO A 79 -32.93 -18.12 3.61
C PRO A 79 -33.69 -16.92 3.08
N VAL A 80 -33.46 -16.53 1.82
CA VAL A 80 -34.18 -15.46 1.13
C VAL A 80 -34.70 -16.01 -0.20
N HIS A 81 -36.02 -16.13 -0.37
CA HIS A 81 -36.65 -16.80 -1.51
C HIS A 81 -36.09 -18.20 -1.76
N GLU A 82 -35.43 -18.41 -2.89
CA GLU A 82 -34.77 -19.69 -3.23
C GLU A 82 -33.26 -19.67 -2.93
N ASP A 83 -32.70 -18.51 -2.55
CA ASP A 83 -31.27 -18.26 -2.35
C ASP A 83 -30.88 -18.33 -0.87
N LYS A 84 -29.59 -18.49 -0.61
CA LYS A 84 -28.98 -18.60 0.72
C LYS A 84 -27.96 -17.50 0.94
N LEU A 85 -28.26 -16.62 1.88
CA LEU A 85 -27.30 -15.61 2.33
C LEU A 85 -26.57 -16.12 3.59
N ILE A 86 -25.26 -16.12 3.60
CA ILE A 86 -24.44 -16.42 4.76
C ILE A 86 -23.96 -15.09 5.33
N LEU A 87 -24.55 -14.67 6.46
CA LEU A 87 -24.16 -13.46 7.18
C LEU A 87 -22.94 -13.76 8.06
N LEU A 88 -21.87 -13.00 7.89
CA LEU A 88 -20.75 -12.91 8.81
C LEU A 88 -20.85 -11.58 9.59
N ASP A 89 -21.22 -11.67 10.86
CA ASP A 89 -21.26 -10.53 11.76
C ASP A 89 -19.86 -10.20 12.25
N THR A 90 -19.34 -9.01 11.94
CA THR A 90 -17.95 -8.62 12.26
C THR A 90 -17.90 -7.66 13.47
N PRO A 91 -16.78 -7.59 14.19
CA PRO A 91 -16.59 -6.59 15.22
C PRO A 91 -16.72 -5.16 14.68
N GLY A 92 -17.34 -4.27 15.46
CA GLY A 92 -17.49 -2.85 15.11
C GLY A 92 -16.52 -1.92 15.85
N HIS A 93 -15.76 -2.43 16.81
CA HIS A 93 -14.80 -1.65 17.60
C HIS A 93 -13.42 -1.62 16.93
N VAL A 94 -12.73 -0.48 16.99
CA VAL A 94 -11.42 -0.28 16.34
C VAL A 94 -10.37 -1.30 16.80
N ASP A 95 -10.34 -1.66 18.10
CA ASP A 95 -9.40 -2.64 18.66
C ASP A 95 -9.55 -4.05 18.05
N PHE A 96 -10.68 -4.34 17.40
CA PHE A 96 -10.95 -5.63 16.73
C PHE A 96 -11.02 -5.51 15.21
N SER A 97 -10.56 -4.40 14.64
CA SER A 97 -10.54 -4.20 13.19
C SER A 97 -9.76 -5.26 12.44
N ALA A 98 -8.74 -5.85 13.06
CA ALA A 98 -7.99 -6.98 12.51
C ALA A 98 -8.84 -8.26 12.34
N GLU A 99 -9.77 -8.55 13.25
CA GLU A 99 -10.73 -9.66 13.09
C GLU A 99 -11.72 -9.36 11.95
N ALA A 100 -12.15 -8.10 11.83
CA ALA A 100 -12.98 -7.66 10.71
C ALA A 100 -12.23 -7.82 9.38
N GLU A 101 -10.97 -7.36 9.29
CA GLU A 101 -10.13 -7.48 8.09
C GLU A 101 -9.95 -8.94 7.64
N ARG A 102 -9.68 -9.86 8.57
CA ARG A 102 -9.58 -11.31 8.25
C ARG A 102 -10.85 -11.85 7.62
N THR A 103 -12.01 -11.36 8.07
CA THR A 103 -13.31 -11.77 7.53
C THR A 103 -13.52 -11.25 6.10
N LEU A 104 -12.98 -10.05 5.74
CA LEU A 104 -13.10 -9.49 4.39
C LEU A 104 -12.61 -10.45 3.30
N GLN A 105 -11.56 -11.22 3.57
CA GLN A 105 -10.94 -12.13 2.59
C GLN A 105 -11.87 -13.22 2.05
N VAL A 106 -13.00 -13.46 2.70
CA VAL A 106 -13.96 -14.50 2.35
C VAL A 106 -15.35 -13.99 1.96
N LEU A 107 -15.54 -12.67 1.89
CA LEU A 107 -16.80 -12.07 1.50
C LEU A 107 -17.01 -12.08 -0.03
N ASP A 108 -18.27 -12.19 -0.45
CA ASP A 108 -18.72 -11.92 -1.81
C ASP A 108 -19.20 -10.49 -1.92
N LEU A 109 -19.79 -9.96 -0.84
CA LEU A 109 -20.21 -8.57 -0.71
C LEU A 109 -20.17 -8.13 0.77
N ALA A 110 -20.15 -6.84 0.99
CA ALA A 110 -20.21 -6.22 2.30
C ALA A 110 -21.43 -5.32 2.46
N VAL A 111 -22.00 -5.33 3.65
CA VAL A 111 -23.02 -4.38 4.11
C VAL A 111 -22.33 -3.38 5.03
N LEU A 112 -22.25 -2.13 4.63
CA LEU A 112 -21.72 -1.05 5.45
C LEU A 112 -22.86 -0.24 6.06
N VAL A 113 -23.01 -0.33 7.40
CA VAL A 113 -24.09 0.35 8.12
C VAL A 113 -23.59 1.70 8.61
N VAL A 114 -24.35 2.76 8.26
CA VAL A 114 -24.08 4.14 8.67
C VAL A 114 -25.25 4.64 9.50
N SER A 115 -24.97 5.31 10.63
CA SER A 115 -26.00 5.92 11.46
C SER A 115 -26.45 7.24 10.86
N ALA A 116 -27.75 7.45 10.67
CA ALA A 116 -28.28 8.71 10.17
C ALA A 116 -28.12 9.88 11.16
N ALA A 117 -27.96 9.58 12.45
CA ALA A 117 -27.72 10.59 13.46
C ALA A 117 -26.27 11.05 13.54
N ASP A 118 -25.33 10.13 13.28
CA ASP A 118 -23.91 10.37 13.48
C ASP A 118 -23.15 10.62 12.16
N GLY A 119 -23.75 10.29 10.99
CA GLY A 119 -23.16 10.43 9.67
C GLY A 119 -21.97 9.49 9.44
N VAL A 120 -21.08 9.86 8.49
CA VAL A 120 -19.87 9.10 8.15
C VAL A 120 -18.77 9.39 9.17
N GLN A 121 -18.49 8.42 10.02
CA GLN A 121 -17.47 8.49 11.07
C GLN A 121 -16.06 8.07 10.56
N GLY A 122 -15.00 8.42 11.32
CA GLY A 122 -13.62 8.06 10.98
C GLY A 122 -13.42 6.55 10.77
N HIS A 123 -13.99 5.71 11.64
CA HIS A 123 -13.91 4.26 11.47
C HIS A 123 -14.68 3.75 10.24
N THR A 124 -15.78 4.42 9.85
CA THR A 124 -16.49 4.12 8.59
C THR A 124 -15.57 4.34 7.38
N MET A 125 -14.76 5.41 7.40
CA MET A 125 -13.75 5.67 6.36
C MET A 125 -12.65 4.61 6.32
N THR A 126 -12.19 4.14 7.49
CA THR A 126 -11.21 3.03 7.57
C THR A 126 -11.79 1.76 6.95
N LEU A 127 -13.02 1.40 7.31
CA LEU A 127 -13.71 0.24 6.72
C LEU A 127 -13.90 0.40 5.22
N TRP A 128 -14.23 1.61 4.75
CA TRP A 128 -14.37 1.91 3.32
C TRP A 128 -13.05 1.72 2.55
N LYS A 129 -11.93 2.23 3.10
CA LYS A 129 -10.58 2.03 2.54
C LYS A 129 -10.23 0.53 2.47
N LEU A 130 -10.49 -0.25 3.53
CA LEU A 130 -10.26 -1.70 3.55
C LEU A 130 -11.12 -2.43 2.49
N LEU A 131 -12.42 -2.11 2.40
CA LEU A 131 -13.32 -2.69 1.40
C LEU A 131 -12.89 -2.36 -0.03
N SER A 132 -12.33 -1.17 -0.25
CA SER A 132 -11.75 -0.78 -1.54
C SER A 132 -10.51 -1.61 -1.86
N ARG A 133 -9.61 -1.75 -0.90
CA ARG A 133 -8.37 -2.52 -1.04
C ARG A 133 -8.60 -4.00 -1.37
N TYR A 134 -9.62 -4.60 -0.74
CA TYR A 134 -10.00 -5.99 -0.99
C TYR A 134 -10.98 -6.16 -2.17
N HIS A 135 -11.29 -5.08 -2.91
CA HIS A 135 -12.22 -5.06 -4.07
C HIS A 135 -13.60 -5.65 -3.77
N ILE A 136 -14.10 -5.49 -2.55
CA ILE A 136 -15.38 -6.08 -2.13
C ILE A 136 -16.55 -5.17 -2.55
N PRO A 137 -17.58 -5.68 -3.26
CA PRO A 137 -18.80 -4.96 -3.54
C PRO A 137 -19.50 -4.50 -2.25
N VAL A 138 -20.00 -3.27 -2.20
CA VAL A 138 -20.57 -2.68 -0.97
C VAL A 138 -22.01 -2.26 -1.18
N PHE A 139 -22.87 -2.69 -0.27
CA PHE A 139 -24.23 -2.19 -0.06
C PHE A 139 -24.26 -1.30 1.17
N LEU A 140 -24.78 -0.10 1.06
CA LEU A 140 -24.90 0.85 2.16
C LEU A 140 -26.28 0.78 2.79
N PHE A 141 -26.35 0.73 4.13
CA PHE A 141 -27.60 0.82 4.87
C PHE A 141 -27.55 1.98 5.87
N VAL A 142 -28.28 3.06 5.59
CA VAL A 142 -28.41 4.21 6.48
C VAL A 142 -29.48 3.91 7.52
N ASN A 143 -29.04 3.67 8.76
CA ASN A 143 -29.86 3.21 9.88
C ASN A 143 -30.25 4.36 10.82
N LYS A 144 -31.20 4.12 11.73
CA LYS A 144 -31.65 5.04 12.78
C LYS A 144 -32.38 6.30 12.26
N LEU A 145 -33.06 6.24 11.13
CA LEU A 145 -33.88 7.36 10.63
C LEU A 145 -35.07 7.70 11.53
N ASP A 146 -35.37 6.86 12.50
CA ASP A 146 -36.39 7.09 13.52
C ASP A 146 -35.98 8.04 14.66
N GLN A 147 -34.67 8.45 14.69
CA GLN A 147 -34.19 9.38 15.69
C GLN A 147 -34.57 10.85 15.37
N PRO A 148 -34.88 11.67 16.35
CA PRO A 148 -35.23 13.08 16.12
C PRO A 148 -34.03 13.84 15.50
N GLY A 149 -34.29 14.61 14.44
CA GLY A 149 -33.29 15.47 13.80
C GLY A 149 -32.47 14.80 12.68
N THR A 150 -32.79 13.56 12.32
CA THR A 150 -32.16 12.88 11.18
C THR A 150 -32.80 13.34 9.87
N ASP A 151 -31.97 13.54 8.85
CA ASP A 151 -32.36 13.88 7.47
C ASP A 151 -31.68 12.91 6.50
N ALA A 152 -32.50 12.10 5.84
CA ALA A 152 -31.99 11.08 4.90
C ALA A 152 -31.26 11.69 3.69
N ASP A 153 -31.72 12.84 3.20
CA ASP A 153 -31.14 13.48 2.03
C ASP A 153 -29.83 14.18 2.36
N ALA A 154 -29.72 14.74 3.58
CA ALA A 154 -28.45 15.29 4.05
C ALA A 154 -27.37 14.19 4.22
N VAL A 155 -27.73 13.04 4.81
CA VAL A 155 -26.82 11.90 4.94
C VAL A 155 -26.47 11.31 3.57
N TYR A 156 -27.42 11.23 2.65
CA TYR A 156 -27.14 10.75 1.28
C TYR A 156 -26.09 11.61 0.58
N LYS A 157 -26.21 12.93 0.70
CA LYS A 157 -25.23 13.87 0.16
C LYS A 157 -23.87 13.69 0.83
N GLU A 158 -23.82 13.49 2.16
CA GLU A 158 -22.57 13.19 2.88
C GLU A 158 -21.92 11.90 2.40
N LEU A 159 -22.70 10.84 2.12
CA LEU A 159 -22.19 9.59 1.55
C LEU A 159 -21.55 9.84 0.18
N GLN A 160 -22.17 10.65 -0.68
CA GLN A 160 -21.62 10.99 -1.99
C GLN A 160 -20.34 11.82 -1.89
N GLU A 161 -20.26 12.78 -0.96
CA GLU A 161 -19.11 13.65 -0.78
C GLU A 161 -17.92 12.94 -0.10
N ARG A 162 -18.18 12.02 0.84
CA ARG A 162 -17.13 11.43 1.68
C ARG A 162 -16.74 10.01 1.31
N LEU A 163 -17.64 9.22 0.73
CA LEU A 163 -17.35 7.84 0.32
C LEU A 163 -17.12 7.74 -1.19
N SER A 164 -18.16 8.03 -2.00
CA SER A 164 -18.04 8.00 -3.45
C SER A 164 -19.23 8.71 -4.13
N GLY A 165 -18.96 9.45 -5.20
CA GLY A 165 -19.98 10.05 -6.07
C GLY A 165 -20.91 9.03 -6.76
N GLU A 166 -20.49 7.74 -6.84
CA GLU A 166 -21.27 6.63 -7.39
C GLU A 166 -22.22 5.99 -6.37
N CYS A 167 -22.41 6.59 -5.21
CA CYS A 167 -23.51 6.23 -4.30
C CYS A 167 -24.86 6.55 -4.95
N VAL A 168 -25.72 5.55 -5.12
CA VAL A 168 -27.04 5.68 -5.75
C VAL A 168 -28.15 5.34 -4.76
N ASP A 169 -29.19 6.17 -4.73
CA ASP A 169 -30.33 6.01 -3.84
C ASP A 169 -31.30 4.92 -4.32
N PHE A 170 -31.44 3.86 -3.54
CA PHE A 170 -32.31 2.71 -3.83
C PHE A 170 -33.65 2.76 -3.06
N ARG A 171 -34.05 3.91 -2.50
CA ARG A 171 -35.41 4.08 -1.88
C ARG A 171 -36.52 3.88 -2.89
N LEU A 172 -36.32 4.32 -4.13
CA LEU A 172 -37.28 4.19 -5.25
C LEU A 172 -36.55 3.66 -6.50
N PRO A 173 -36.31 2.33 -6.60
CA PRO A 173 -35.51 1.74 -7.66
C PRO A 173 -36.18 1.71 -9.05
N HIS A 174 -37.19 2.52 -9.27
CA HIS A 174 -37.93 2.65 -10.52
C HIS A 174 -38.26 4.12 -10.75
N GLY A 175 -37.80 4.66 -11.87
CA GLY A 175 -38.09 6.02 -12.30
C GLY A 175 -36.89 6.60 -13.09
N ASP A 176 -37.18 7.62 -13.90
CA ASP A 176 -36.20 8.20 -14.81
C ASP A 176 -34.95 8.72 -14.07
N ALA A 177 -35.12 9.39 -12.92
CA ALA A 177 -34.01 9.92 -12.13
C ALA A 177 -33.12 8.81 -11.55
N PHE A 178 -33.66 7.66 -11.13
CA PHE A 178 -32.91 6.52 -10.67
C PHE A 178 -32.11 5.90 -11.83
N MET A 179 -32.77 5.66 -12.98
CA MET A 179 -32.12 5.08 -14.15
C MET A 179 -31.02 6.00 -14.72
N GLU A 180 -31.20 7.32 -14.66
CA GLU A 180 -30.21 8.31 -15.05
C GLU A 180 -28.98 8.23 -14.10
N SER A 181 -29.21 8.18 -12.78
CA SER A 181 -28.12 8.05 -11.80
C SER A 181 -27.34 6.75 -11.99
N VAL A 182 -28.00 5.63 -12.26
CA VAL A 182 -27.35 4.35 -12.55
C VAL A 182 -26.57 4.40 -13.87
N ALA A 183 -27.13 5.03 -14.91
CA ALA A 183 -26.49 5.16 -16.22
C ALA A 183 -25.18 5.96 -16.14
N MET A 184 -25.11 6.96 -15.26
CA MET A 184 -23.90 7.76 -15.03
C MET A 184 -22.73 6.96 -14.42
N CYS A 185 -23.01 5.80 -13.81
CA CYS A 185 -21.99 4.97 -13.18
C CYS A 185 -21.19 4.08 -14.16
N GLY A 186 -21.52 4.08 -15.47
CA GLY A 186 -20.76 3.27 -16.43
C GLY A 186 -21.17 3.48 -17.89
N GLU A 187 -20.20 3.41 -18.80
CA GLU A 187 -20.38 3.67 -20.24
C GLU A 187 -21.43 2.75 -20.87
N GLU A 188 -21.36 1.43 -20.63
CA GLU A 188 -22.32 0.47 -21.19
C GLU A 188 -23.74 0.67 -20.61
N ALA A 189 -23.85 1.06 -19.34
CA ALA A 189 -25.14 1.40 -18.73
C ALA A 189 -25.71 2.68 -19.34
N MET A 190 -24.88 3.68 -19.58
CA MET A 190 -25.27 4.91 -20.29
C MET A 190 -25.73 4.62 -21.72
N GLU A 191 -24.99 3.77 -22.45
CA GLU A 191 -25.37 3.38 -23.83
C GLU A 191 -26.70 2.63 -23.87
N GLN A 192 -26.91 1.71 -22.90
CA GLN A 192 -28.20 1.00 -22.78
C GLN A 192 -29.34 1.96 -22.44
N TYR A 193 -29.13 2.88 -21.49
CA TYR A 193 -30.13 3.86 -21.10
C TYR A 193 -30.52 4.79 -22.26
N LEU A 194 -29.54 5.27 -23.05
CA LEU A 194 -29.82 6.09 -24.25
C LEU A 194 -30.58 5.36 -25.35
N GLN A 195 -30.42 4.02 -25.43
CA GLN A 195 -31.13 3.20 -26.43
C GLN A 195 -32.53 2.77 -25.99
N THR A 196 -32.70 2.43 -24.72
CA THR A 196 -33.94 1.77 -24.23
C THR A 196 -34.68 2.59 -23.18
N GLY A 197 -34.08 3.63 -22.58
CA GLY A 197 -34.61 4.36 -21.44
C GLY A 197 -34.49 3.62 -20.10
N GLU A 198 -33.89 2.43 -20.08
CA GLU A 198 -33.76 1.59 -18.90
C GLU A 198 -32.37 0.93 -18.87
N VAL A 199 -31.87 0.64 -17.67
CA VAL A 199 -30.64 -0.16 -17.44
C VAL A 199 -31.06 -1.53 -16.92
N SER A 200 -30.55 -2.61 -17.52
CA SER A 200 -30.92 -3.97 -17.15
C SER A 200 -30.39 -4.33 -15.75
N ARG A 201 -31.11 -5.25 -15.08
CA ARG A 201 -30.73 -5.79 -13.76
C ARG A 201 -29.29 -6.35 -13.77
N GLU A 202 -28.91 -7.07 -14.83
CA GLU A 202 -27.59 -7.68 -15.01
C GLU A 202 -26.50 -6.60 -15.08
N ASN A 203 -26.76 -5.48 -15.75
CA ASN A 203 -25.81 -4.36 -15.82
C ASN A 203 -25.68 -3.66 -14.47
N ILE A 204 -26.78 -3.47 -13.72
CA ILE A 204 -26.73 -2.92 -12.35
C ILE A 204 -25.91 -3.84 -11.44
N ALA A 205 -26.18 -5.15 -11.45
CA ALA A 205 -25.43 -6.12 -10.64
C ALA A 205 -23.94 -6.14 -10.99
N ARG A 206 -23.60 -6.03 -12.28
CA ARG A 206 -22.21 -5.92 -12.75
C ARG A 206 -21.52 -4.65 -12.23
N LEU A 207 -22.17 -3.47 -12.33
CA LEU A 207 -21.63 -2.21 -11.82
C LEU A 207 -21.35 -2.29 -10.31
N ILE A 208 -22.25 -2.91 -9.53
CA ILE A 208 -22.05 -3.14 -8.11
C ILE A 208 -20.85 -4.06 -7.87
N ARG A 209 -20.75 -5.17 -8.60
CA ARG A 209 -19.63 -6.11 -8.51
C ARG A 209 -18.29 -5.47 -8.86
N GLU A 210 -18.26 -4.58 -9.86
CA GLU A 210 -17.09 -3.82 -10.29
C GLU A 210 -16.79 -2.60 -9.41
N ARG A 211 -17.58 -2.38 -8.34
CA ARG A 211 -17.47 -1.22 -7.44
C ARG A 211 -17.60 0.14 -8.16
N LYS A 212 -18.37 0.18 -9.22
CA LYS A 212 -18.74 1.40 -9.97
C LYS A 212 -20.09 1.96 -9.56
N LEU A 213 -20.85 1.25 -8.75
CA LEU A 213 -22.12 1.66 -8.19
C LEU A 213 -22.26 1.12 -6.77
N PHE A 214 -22.65 1.99 -5.83
CA PHE A 214 -22.87 1.65 -4.44
C PHE A 214 -24.33 1.90 -4.06
N PRO A 215 -25.17 0.84 -3.94
CA PRO A 215 -26.58 0.99 -3.61
C PRO A 215 -26.76 1.45 -2.16
N CYS A 216 -27.49 2.55 -1.98
CA CYS A 216 -27.81 3.13 -0.69
C CYS A 216 -29.26 2.84 -0.31
N PHE A 217 -29.47 2.12 0.77
CA PHE A 217 -30.75 1.83 1.39
C PHE A 217 -30.91 2.62 2.69
N PHE A 218 -32.12 2.93 3.04
CA PHE A 218 -32.45 3.80 4.17
C PHE A 218 -33.52 3.18 5.04
N GLY A 219 -33.34 3.24 6.38
CA GLY A 219 -34.32 2.64 7.26
C GLY A 219 -34.09 2.85 8.75
N ALA A 220 -34.88 2.14 9.54
CA ALA A 220 -34.77 2.04 10.99
C ALA A 220 -34.87 0.57 11.39
N ALA A 221 -33.75 -0.11 11.53
CA ALA A 221 -33.71 -1.54 11.83
C ALA A 221 -34.48 -1.92 13.09
N LEU A 222 -34.46 -1.06 14.12
CA LEU A 222 -35.21 -1.29 15.36
C LEU A 222 -36.73 -1.31 15.15
N LYS A 223 -37.24 -0.64 14.11
CA LYS A 223 -38.66 -0.59 13.75
C LYS A 223 -39.01 -1.48 12.55
N MET A 224 -38.04 -2.22 12.00
CA MET A 224 -38.18 -3.04 10.78
C MET A 224 -38.44 -2.25 9.51
N GLU A 225 -38.21 -0.93 9.52
CA GLU A 225 -38.43 -0.06 8.35
C GLU A 225 -37.21 -0.18 7.40
N GLY A 226 -37.46 -0.45 6.09
CA GLY A 226 -36.44 -0.56 5.03
C GLY A 226 -35.64 -1.88 5.02
N VAL A 227 -35.83 -2.78 6.02
CA VAL A 227 -35.06 -4.03 6.14
C VAL A 227 -35.45 -5.04 5.07
N LYS A 228 -36.76 -5.15 4.77
CA LYS A 228 -37.27 -6.07 3.76
C LYS A 228 -36.79 -5.66 2.37
N GLU A 229 -36.93 -4.40 2.01
CA GLU A 229 -36.49 -3.81 0.76
C GLU A 229 -34.97 -3.97 0.57
N PHE A 230 -34.23 -3.87 1.66
CA PHE A 230 -32.80 -4.09 1.68
C PHE A 230 -32.43 -5.55 1.38
N LEU A 231 -33.08 -6.52 2.04
CA LEU A 231 -32.87 -7.95 1.76
C LEU A 231 -33.25 -8.33 0.32
N GLU A 232 -34.36 -7.80 -0.18
CA GLU A 232 -34.80 -8.00 -1.57
C GLU A 232 -33.79 -7.37 -2.56
N GLY A 233 -33.18 -6.22 -2.22
CA GLY A 233 -32.13 -5.57 -2.98
C GLY A 233 -30.85 -6.42 -3.05
N ILE A 234 -30.41 -6.98 -1.93
CA ILE A 234 -29.24 -7.90 -1.89
C ILE A 234 -29.52 -9.17 -2.72
N ASP A 235 -30.69 -9.79 -2.58
CA ASP A 235 -31.09 -10.97 -3.35
C ASP A 235 -31.16 -10.69 -4.86
N THR A 236 -31.64 -9.49 -5.21
CA THR A 236 -31.81 -9.05 -6.59
C THR A 236 -30.49 -8.74 -7.27
N TYR A 237 -29.63 -7.98 -6.64
CA TYR A 237 -28.42 -7.39 -7.26
C TYR A 237 -27.12 -7.99 -6.74
N GLY A 238 -27.15 -8.74 -5.64
CA GLY A 238 -25.99 -9.45 -5.12
C GLY A 238 -25.63 -10.64 -6.00
N GLU A 239 -24.34 -10.81 -6.27
CA GLU A 239 -23.80 -11.95 -7.01
C GLU A 239 -22.71 -12.63 -6.22
N PRO A 240 -22.64 -13.98 -6.21
CA PRO A 240 -21.50 -14.69 -5.64
C PRO A 240 -20.25 -14.46 -6.50
N ALA A 241 -19.09 -14.62 -5.91
CA ALA A 241 -17.82 -14.62 -6.63
C ALA A 241 -17.78 -15.77 -7.66
N ALA A 242 -16.95 -15.62 -8.69
CA ALA A 242 -16.69 -16.70 -9.63
C ALA A 242 -15.76 -17.76 -8.98
N TYR A 243 -16.16 -19.03 -9.00
CA TYR A 243 -15.42 -20.11 -8.37
C TYR A 243 -14.75 -21.02 -9.38
N HIS A 244 -13.57 -21.55 -9.02
CA HIS A 244 -12.85 -22.54 -9.80
C HIS A 244 -13.58 -23.89 -9.79
N THR A 245 -13.33 -24.70 -10.83
CA THR A 245 -13.87 -26.09 -10.90
C THR A 245 -13.09 -27.08 -10.03
N GLU A 246 -11.80 -26.80 -9.79
CA GLU A 246 -10.94 -27.59 -8.93
C GLU A 246 -11.04 -27.11 -7.47
N PHE A 247 -10.69 -28.00 -6.52
CA PHE A 247 -10.72 -27.64 -5.10
C PHE A 247 -9.84 -26.46 -4.77
N GLY A 248 -10.45 -25.46 -4.16
CA GLY A 248 -9.80 -24.31 -3.55
C GLY A 248 -10.49 -23.93 -2.25
N ALA A 249 -9.72 -23.45 -1.28
CA ALA A 249 -10.26 -22.91 -0.04
C ALA A 249 -9.36 -21.83 0.56
N ARG A 250 -9.97 -20.87 1.27
CA ARG A 250 -9.28 -19.80 2.01
C ARG A 250 -9.58 -19.91 3.50
N VAL A 251 -8.53 -20.05 4.31
CA VAL A 251 -8.62 -20.07 5.78
C VAL A 251 -8.66 -18.65 6.32
N TYR A 252 -9.73 -18.26 7.02
CA TYR A 252 -9.87 -16.89 7.54
C TYR A 252 -9.89 -16.80 9.06
N LYS A 253 -10.16 -17.93 9.76
CA LYS A 253 -10.27 -17.95 11.22
C LYS A 253 -9.87 -19.32 11.79
N ILE A 254 -9.25 -19.31 12.97
CA ILE A 254 -8.97 -20.51 13.76
C ILE A 254 -9.58 -20.29 15.14
N THR A 255 -10.25 -21.30 15.66
CA THR A 255 -10.80 -21.30 17.02
C THR A 255 -10.63 -22.66 17.68
N ARG A 256 -11.02 -22.79 18.95
CA ARG A 256 -11.05 -24.06 19.67
C ARG A 256 -12.43 -24.30 20.24
N ASP A 257 -12.89 -25.55 20.16
CA ASP A 257 -14.14 -25.96 20.80
C ASP A 257 -13.96 -26.08 22.33
N PRO A 258 -15.06 -26.24 23.11
CA PRO A 258 -14.98 -26.37 24.57
C PRO A 258 -14.14 -27.58 25.05
N GLN A 259 -13.88 -28.57 24.18
CA GLN A 259 -13.00 -29.68 24.46
C GLN A 259 -11.52 -29.38 24.09
N GLY A 260 -11.22 -28.22 23.59
CA GLY A 260 -9.88 -27.80 23.17
C GLY A 260 -9.47 -28.23 21.75
N ASN A 261 -10.38 -28.87 20.99
CA ASN A 261 -10.08 -29.28 19.63
C ASN A 261 -9.97 -28.07 18.71
N ARG A 262 -8.96 -28.08 17.86
CA ARG A 262 -8.72 -27.03 16.88
C ARG A 262 -9.76 -27.06 15.76
N LEU A 263 -10.33 -25.90 15.46
CA LEU A 263 -11.34 -25.67 14.44
C LEU A 263 -10.75 -24.72 13.39
N THR A 264 -10.67 -25.16 12.13
CA THR A 264 -10.21 -24.33 11.01
C THR A 264 -11.44 -23.88 10.21
N HIS A 265 -11.71 -22.57 10.23
CA HIS A 265 -12.80 -21.95 9.47
C HIS A 265 -12.30 -21.51 8.10
N MET A 266 -13.00 -21.91 7.05
CA MET A 266 -12.62 -21.61 5.67
C MET A 266 -13.82 -21.41 4.77
N LYS A 267 -13.62 -20.64 3.71
CA LYS A 267 -14.52 -20.56 2.56
C LYS A 267 -14.00 -21.48 1.45
N ILE A 268 -14.87 -22.27 0.88
CA ILE A 268 -14.54 -23.06 -0.30
C ILE A 268 -14.64 -22.14 -1.53
N THR A 269 -13.51 -21.92 -2.22
CA THR A 269 -13.37 -21.01 -3.37
C THR A 269 -13.29 -21.77 -4.70
N GLY A 270 -13.32 -23.09 -4.65
CA GLY A 270 -13.34 -23.93 -5.85
C GLY A 270 -13.78 -25.35 -5.58
N GLY A 271 -14.43 -25.97 -6.57
CA GLY A 271 -14.83 -27.37 -6.53
C GLY A 271 -15.70 -27.76 -5.33
N GLN A 272 -15.33 -28.82 -4.65
CA GLN A 272 -16.04 -29.33 -3.47
C GLN A 272 -15.08 -29.99 -2.48
N LEU A 273 -15.46 -30.01 -1.21
CA LEU A 273 -14.70 -30.64 -0.12
C LEU A 273 -15.51 -31.77 0.52
N PRO A 274 -15.26 -33.05 0.20
CA PRO A 274 -15.80 -34.21 0.93
C PRO A 274 -15.10 -34.43 2.26
N VAL A 275 -15.81 -34.99 3.24
CA VAL A 275 -15.22 -35.52 4.48
C VAL A 275 -14.20 -36.64 4.16
N LYS A 276 -13.15 -36.73 4.97
CA LYS A 276 -12.00 -37.64 4.80
C LYS A 276 -11.09 -37.32 3.61
N THR A 277 -11.27 -36.19 2.92
CA THR A 277 -10.32 -35.72 1.94
C THR A 277 -8.97 -35.39 2.61
N VAL A 278 -7.90 -35.76 1.95
CA VAL A 278 -6.54 -35.38 2.34
C VAL A 278 -6.20 -34.05 1.68
N ILE A 279 -5.85 -33.06 2.48
CA ILE A 279 -5.42 -31.77 2.05
C ILE A 279 -3.89 -31.71 2.15
N ILE A 280 -3.26 -31.15 1.13
CA ILE A 280 -1.83 -30.87 1.08
C ILE A 280 -1.68 -29.34 1.15
N GLY A 281 -0.77 -28.86 1.97
CA GLY A 281 -0.48 -27.45 2.12
C GLY A 281 0.95 -27.22 2.56
N LYS A 282 1.32 -25.94 2.75
CA LYS A 282 2.61 -25.55 3.31
C LYS A 282 2.38 -24.79 4.62
N ASN A 283 3.15 -25.08 5.64
CA ASN A 283 3.11 -24.32 6.88
C ASN A 283 3.79 -22.94 6.72
N ARG A 284 3.84 -22.10 7.77
CA ARG A 284 4.51 -20.80 7.72
C ARG A 284 6.01 -20.89 7.42
N GLN A 285 6.63 -22.03 7.73
CA GLN A 285 8.04 -22.32 7.44
C GLN A 285 8.27 -22.87 6.03
N GLN A 286 7.22 -22.88 5.16
CA GLN A 286 7.23 -23.43 3.80
C GLN A 286 7.45 -24.96 3.73
N GLU A 287 7.31 -25.69 4.84
CA GLU A 287 7.36 -27.14 4.89
C GLU A 287 6.03 -27.73 4.43
N GLU A 288 6.09 -28.72 3.56
CA GLU A 288 4.89 -29.39 3.07
C GLU A 288 4.28 -30.28 4.15
N TRP A 289 2.98 -30.20 4.32
CA TRP A 289 2.21 -31.04 5.20
C TRP A 289 1.04 -31.70 4.47
N GLN A 290 0.61 -32.83 5.00
CA GLN A 290 -0.52 -33.60 4.49
C GLN A 290 -1.40 -34.10 5.66
N GLU A 291 -2.63 -33.58 5.73
CA GLU A 291 -3.55 -33.87 6.81
C GLU A 291 -4.95 -34.22 6.28
N LYS A 292 -5.72 -34.94 7.08
CA LYS A 292 -7.03 -35.44 6.69
C LYS A 292 -8.14 -34.69 7.41
N VAL A 293 -9.14 -34.27 6.64
CA VAL A 293 -10.37 -33.69 7.17
C VAL A 293 -11.18 -34.74 7.91
N ASN A 294 -11.38 -34.56 9.21
CA ASN A 294 -12.13 -35.50 10.03
C ASN A 294 -13.63 -35.26 10.01
N GLN A 295 -14.06 -34.00 10.20
CA GLN A 295 -15.45 -33.56 10.18
C GLN A 295 -15.55 -32.22 9.48
N ILE A 296 -16.69 -31.97 8.84
CA ILE A 296 -17.08 -30.67 8.30
C ILE A 296 -18.32 -30.21 9.07
N ARG A 297 -18.25 -29.03 9.66
CA ARG A 297 -19.31 -28.37 10.42
C ARG A 297 -19.77 -27.12 9.70
N CYS A 298 -21.07 -27.00 9.42
CA CYS A 298 -21.69 -25.78 8.92
C CYS A 298 -22.42 -25.08 10.06
N TYR A 299 -21.94 -23.93 10.50
CA TYR A 299 -22.49 -23.20 11.64
C TYR A 299 -23.70 -22.32 11.25
N ASN A 300 -24.66 -22.21 12.18
CA ASN A 300 -25.72 -21.21 12.16
C ASN A 300 -25.92 -20.70 13.59
N GLY A 301 -25.32 -19.58 13.94
CA GLY A 301 -25.12 -19.15 15.31
C GLY A 301 -24.20 -20.13 16.05
N GLU A 302 -24.60 -20.59 17.22
CA GLU A 302 -23.84 -21.57 18.01
C GLU A 302 -24.05 -23.03 17.53
N LYS A 303 -25.12 -23.28 16.82
CA LYS A 303 -25.46 -24.61 16.33
C LYS A 303 -24.73 -24.93 15.05
N PHE A 304 -24.34 -26.17 14.88
CA PHE A 304 -23.77 -26.62 13.62
C PHE A 304 -24.45 -27.93 13.15
N GLU A 305 -24.42 -28.09 11.85
CA GLU A 305 -24.79 -29.32 11.18
C GLU A 305 -23.54 -29.98 10.61
N LEU A 306 -23.50 -31.32 10.65
CA LEU A 306 -22.42 -32.10 10.03
C LEU A 306 -22.75 -32.27 8.54
N ALA A 307 -21.80 -31.92 7.69
CA ALA A 307 -21.90 -32.12 6.25
C ALA A 307 -20.94 -33.23 5.78
N ASP A 308 -21.40 -34.06 4.87
CA ASP A 308 -20.54 -35.09 4.24
C ASP A 308 -19.70 -34.48 3.11
N CYS A 309 -20.20 -33.38 2.48
CA CYS A 309 -19.54 -32.64 1.41
C CYS A 309 -20.06 -31.20 1.40
N VAL A 310 -19.16 -30.21 1.11
CA VAL A 310 -19.50 -28.82 0.91
C VAL A 310 -18.98 -28.36 -0.45
N GLN A 311 -19.73 -27.44 -1.10
CA GLN A 311 -19.43 -26.91 -2.43
C GLN A 311 -18.83 -25.51 -2.35
N ALA A 312 -18.22 -25.08 -3.45
CA ALA A 312 -17.74 -23.70 -3.60
C ALA A 312 -18.81 -22.67 -3.23
N GLY A 313 -18.40 -21.55 -2.63
CA GLY A 313 -19.27 -20.51 -2.08
C GLY A 313 -19.72 -20.75 -0.63
N THR A 314 -19.42 -21.90 -0.03
CA THR A 314 -19.84 -22.23 1.34
C THR A 314 -18.76 -21.91 2.36
N ILE A 315 -19.16 -21.30 3.48
CA ILE A 315 -18.32 -21.19 4.69
C ILE A 315 -18.51 -22.46 5.51
N CYS A 316 -17.43 -23.11 5.85
CA CYS A 316 -17.43 -24.29 6.70
C CYS A 316 -16.28 -24.28 7.72
N THR A 317 -16.41 -25.13 8.72
CA THR A 317 -15.38 -25.34 9.74
C THR A 317 -14.96 -26.80 9.71
N VAL A 318 -13.67 -27.05 9.63
CA VAL A 318 -13.15 -28.42 9.57
C VAL A 318 -12.33 -28.74 10.80
N THR A 319 -12.33 -30.05 11.17
CA THR A 319 -11.47 -30.61 12.20
C THR A 319 -10.47 -31.58 11.57
N GLY A 320 -9.30 -31.74 12.19
CA GLY A 320 -8.24 -32.63 11.72
C GLY A 320 -7.08 -31.97 11.01
N LEU A 321 -7.11 -30.60 10.88
CA LEU A 321 -6.03 -29.82 10.31
C LEU A 321 -5.30 -29.08 11.44
N SER A 322 -4.02 -29.38 11.65
CA SER A 322 -3.19 -28.80 12.72
C SER A 322 -2.21 -27.76 12.20
N GLN A 323 -1.80 -27.87 10.94
CA GLN A 323 -0.75 -27.04 10.32
C GLN A 323 -1.26 -25.81 9.55
N THR A 324 -2.59 -25.68 9.42
CA THR A 324 -3.19 -24.52 8.74
C THR A 324 -2.97 -23.23 9.52
N TYR A 325 -2.97 -22.09 8.84
CA TYR A 325 -2.90 -20.76 9.47
C TYR A 325 -3.86 -19.77 8.80
N ILE A 326 -4.17 -18.69 9.49
CA ILE A 326 -5.08 -17.66 9.00
C ILE A 326 -4.45 -16.93 7.80
N GLY A 327 -5.23 -16.71 6.73
CA GLY A 327 -4.78 -16.13 5.46
C GLY A 327 -4.24 -17.17 4.47
N GLN A 328 -4.18 -18.45 4.85
CA GLN A 328 -3.68 -19.51 3.98
C GLN A 328 -4.67 -19.86 2.87
N GLY A 329 -4.17 -19.92 1.63
CA GLY A 329 -4.85 -20.55 0.51
C GLY A 329 -4.54 -22.06 0.45
N LEU A 330 -5.52 -22.87 0.07
CA LEU A 330 -5.42 -24.33 -0.09
C LEU A 330 -5.91 -24.73 -1.48
N GLY A 331 -5.33 -25.78 -2.05
CA GLY A 331 -5.67 -26.27 -3.39
C GLY A 331 -5.21 -25.32 -4.47
N VAL A 332 -6.14 -24.82 -5.30
CA VAL A 332 -5.84 -23.85 -6.38
C VAL A 332 -5.57 -22.44 -5.86
N GLU A 333 -5.91 -22.14 -4.62
CA GLU A 333 -5.58 -20.86 -3.97
C GLU A 333 -4.10 -20.86 -3.57
N THR A 334 -3.27 -20.13 -4.29
CA THR A 334 -1.81 -20.07 -4.03
C THR A 334 -1.38 -18.82 -3.30
N GLU A 335 -2.19 -17.76 -3.35
CA GLU A 335 -1.85 -16.47 -2.75
C GLU A 335 -2.03 -16.48 -1.24
N GLN A 336 -1.06 -15.90 -0.54
CA GLN A 336 -1.15 -15.58 0.88
C GLN A 336 -1.60 -14.12 0.99
N THR A 337 -2.59 -13.86 1.81
CA THR A 337 -3.03 -12.50 2.11
C THR A 337 -2.33 -12.01 3.38
N HIS A 338 -1.65 -10.86 3.27
CA HIS A 338 -1.06 -10.20 4.42
C HIS A 338 -2.04 -9.13 4.94
N PRO A 339 -2.28 -9.06 6.26
CA PRO A 339 -3.12 -8.03 6.84
C PRO A 339 -2.47 -6.65 6.63
N LEU A 340 -3.31 -5.62 6.47
CA LEU A 340 -2.90 -4.22 6.35
C LEU A 340 -2.84 -3.55 7.73
N LEU A 341 -3.71 -4.00 8.63
CA LEU A 341 -3.76 -3.48 9.99
C LEU A 341 -2.69 -4.18 10.84
N GLU A 342 -1.78 -3.38 11.37
CA GLU A 342 -0.72 -3.85 12.26
C GLU A 342 -0.91 -3.25 13.67
N PRO A 343 -0.63 -4.01 14.74
CA PRO A 343 -0.58 -3.47 16.08
C PRO A 343 0.59 -2.48 16.21
N VAL A 344 0.35 -1.37 16.89
CA VAL A 344 1.35 -0.31 17.09
C VAL A 344 1.93 -0.29 18.49
N MET A 345 1.39 -1.12 19.39
CA MET A 345 1.76 -1.19 20.80
C MET A 345 2.16 -2.61 21.21
N SER A 346 3.22 -2.71 21.99
CA SER A 346 3.65 -3.94 22.65
C SER A 346 3.48 -3.80 24.17
N TYR A 347 2.91 -4.80 24.79
CA TYR A 347 2.70 -4.82 26.23
C TYR A 347 3.42 -5.97 26.88
N ARG A 348 4.01 -5.70 28.06
CA ARG A 348 4.60 -6.75 28.88
C ARG A 348 3.50 -7.52 29.59
N VAL A 349 3.49 -8.85 29.45
CA VAL A 349 2.54 -9.73 30.14
C VAL A 349 3.12 -10.22 31.44
N LEU A 350 2.42 -9.96 32.53
CA LEU A 350 2.82 -10.29 33.89
C LEU A 350 1.85 -11.33 34.46
N PRO A 351 2.30 -12.58 34.74
CA PRO A 351 1.45 -13.55 35.44
C PRO A 351 1.27 -13.15 36.91
N GLU A 352 0.08 -13.38 37.47
CA GLU A 352 -0.17 -13.19 38.91
C GLU A 352 0.77 -14.04 39.79
N GLN A 353 1.23 -15.18 39.29
CA GLN A 353 2.16 -16.10 39.96
C GLN A 353 3.34 -16.39 39.04
N GLU A 354 4.54 -16.02 39.47
CA GLU A 354 5.78 -16.18 38.67
C GLU A 354 6.06 -17.63 38.23
N ASN A 355 5.65 -18.63 39.01
CA ASN A 355 5.81 -20.05 38.71
C ASN A 355 4.94 -20.52 37.52
N GLN A 356 3.98 -19.73 37.05
CA GLN A 356 3.09 -20.05 35.92
C GLN A 356 3.60 -19.53 34.59
N MET A 357 4.76 -18.86 34.50
CA MET A 357 5.27 -18.22 33.28
C MET A 357 5.26 -19.16 32.08
N ASN A 358 5.77 -20.38 32.21
CA ASN A 358 5.80 -21.35 31.09
C ASN A 358 4.39 -21.70 30.60
N THR A 359 3.45 -21.85 31.53
CA THR A 359 2.03 -22.14 31.22
C THR A 359 1.38 -20.95 30.53
N VAL A 360 1.68 -19.72 30.98
CA VAL A 360 1.20 -18.48 30.35
C VAL A 360 1.71 -18.39 28.90
N ILE A 361 3.00 -18.63 28.67
CA ILE A 361 3.59 -18.66 27.33
C ILE A 361 2.87 -19.65 26.43
N GLU A 362 2.68 -20.89 26.91
CA GLU A 362 1.99 -21.94 26.15
C GLU A 362 0.55 -21.52 25.79
N LYS A 363 -0.20 -20.93 26.72
CA LYS A 363 -1.60 -20.54 26.47
C LYS A 363 -1.69 -19.30 25.58
N LEU A 364 -0.78 -18.36 25.71
CA LEU A 364 -0.72 -17.21 24.80
C LEU A 364 -0.36 -17.63 23.36
N HIS A 365 0.52 -18.61 23.16
CA HIS A 365 0.76 -19.16 21.81
C HIS A 365 -0.47 -19.86 21.23
N LEU A 366 -1.32 -20.49 22.07
CA LEU A 366 -2.62 -21.01 21.59
C LEU A 366 -3.57 -19.89 21.15
N LEU A 367 -3.55 -18.73 21.84
CA LEU A 367 -4.30 -17.53 21.44
C LEU A 367 -3.69 -16.86 20.20
N GLU A 368 -2.38 -16.90 20.04
CA GLU A 368 -1.69 -16.42 18.84
C GLU A 368 -2.07 -17.21 17.58
N GLU A 369 -2.39 -18.50 17.69
CA GLU A 369 -2.98 -19.24 16.57
C GLU A 369 -4.36 -18.69 16.17
N GLU A 370 -5.15 -18.23 17.16
CA GLU A 370 -6.48 -17.62 16.95
C GLU A 370 -6.36 -16.15 16.48
N ASP A 371 -5.34 -15.42 16.98
CA ASP A 371 -5.01 -14.04 16.59
C ASP A 371 -3.51 -13.85 16.35
N PRO A 372 -3.03 -14.04 15.09
CA PRO A 372 -1.61 -13.97 14.76
C PRO A 372 -0.96 -12.62 15.02
N LEU A 373 -1.75 -11.54 15.17
CA LEU A 373 -1.23 -10.21 15.44
C LEU A 373 -0.77 -10.03 16.90
N LEU A 374 -1.11 -10.95 17.80
CA LEU A 374 -0.59 -10.95 19.18
C LEU A 374 0.93 -11.10 19.24
N GLN A 375 1.57 -11.72 18.26
CA GLN A 375 3.03 -11.85 18.13
C GLN A 375 3.72 -12.03 19.50
N VAL A 376 3.40 -13.12 20.19
CA VAL A 376 3.90 -13.43 21.53
C VAL A 376 5.41 -13.68 21.49
N LYS A 377 6.19 -12.85 22.18
CA LYS A 377 7.66 -12.96 22.21
C LYS A 377 8.16 -13.16 23.64
N TRP A 378 8.92 -14.20 23.87
CA TRP A 378 9.62 -14.45 25.12
C TRP A 378 11.10 -14.10 24.99
N ASN A 379 11.58 -13.20 25.82
CA ASN A 379 13.02 -12.89 25.92
C ASN A 379 13.63 -13.63 27.13
N PRO A 380 14.43 -14.67 26.92
CA PRO A 380 15.02 -15.44 28.01
C PRO A 380 16.05 -14.67 28.85
N HIS A 381 16.66 -13.60 28.30
CA HIS A 381 17.68 -12.80 29.00
C HIS A 381 17.05 -11.81 29.97
N THR A 382 16.03 -11.06 29.52
CA THR A 382 15.30 -10.13 30.37
C THR A 382 14.19 -10.80 31.17
N LYS A 383 13.86 -12.06 30.83
CA LYS A 383 12.70 -12.78 31.36
C LYS A 383 11.39 -12.03 31.16
N GLU A 384 11.30 -11.35 30.05
CA GLU A 384 10.09 -10.58 29.69
C GLU A 384 9.29 -11.33 28.63
N LEU A 385 7.98 -11.42 28.91
CA LEU A 385 6.99 -11.90 27.97
C LEU A 385 6.23 -10.68 27.43
N THR A 386 6.20 -10.51 26.11
CA THR A 386 5.50 -9.42 25.46
C THR A 386 4.47 -9.93 24.47
N ALA A 387 3.37 -9.19 24.33
CA ALA A 387 2.36 -9.41 23.31
C ALA A 387 1.97 -8.08 22.66
N HIS A 388 1.66 -8.13 21.36
CA HIS A 388 1.21 -6.96 20.62
C HIS A 388 -0.32 -6.88 20.69
N VAL A 389 -0.88 -5.67 20.86
CA VAL A 389 -2.31 -5.43 20.89
C VAL A 389 -2.68 -4.15 20.16
N MET A 390 -3.89 -4.12 19.61
CA MET A 390 -4.42 -2.98 18.86
C MET A 390 -4.92 -1.85 19.77
N GLY A 391 -5.37 -2.18 20.99
CA GLY A 391 -5.90 -1.18 21.90
C GLY A 391 -6.26 -1.72 23.29
N PRO A 392 -6.67 -0.82 24.21
CA PRO A 392 -6.89 -1.15 25.62
C PRO A 392 -8.05 -2.12 25.86
N VAL A 393 -9.10 -2.09 25.02
CA VAL A 393 -10.24 -3.01 25.17
C VAL A 393 -9.81 -4.45 24.87
N GLN A 394 -8.89 -4.64 23.92
CA GLN A 394 -8.34 -5.96 23.63
C GLN A 394 -7.56 -6.53 24.81
N ILE A 395 -6.83 -5.68 25.56
CA ILE A 395 -6.10 -6.09 26.79
C ILE A 395 -7.06 -6.69 27.81
N GLU A 396 -8.12 -5.96 28.17
CA GLU A 396 -9.10 -6.42 29.15
C GLU A 396 -9.77 -7.74 28.74
N ILE A 397 -10.00 -7.92 27.44
CA ILE A 397 -10.57 -9.16 26.89
C ILE A 397 -9.57 -10.30 26.99
N LEU A 398 -8.29 -10.06 26.68
CA LEU A 398 -7.24 -11.09 26.80
C LEU A 398 -7.03 -11.53 28.25
N GLU A 399 -7.01 -10.59 29.22
CA GLU A 399 -6.96 -10.89 30.65
C GLU A 399 -8.11 -11.82 31.06
N ARG A 400 -9.32 -11.47 30.62
CA ARG A 400 -10.51 -12.23 30.92
C ARG A 400 -10.54 -13.61 30.25
N ILE A 401 -10.14 -13.72 28.97
CA ILE A 401 -10.01 -15.01 28.27
C ILE A 401 -9.01 -15.91 28.99
N MET A 402 -7.85 -15.37 29.40
CA MET A 402 -6.86 -16.14 30.16
C MET A 402 -7.44 -16.65 31.47
N LYS A 403 -8.25 -15.82 32.16
CA LYS A 403 -8.90 -16.23 33.41
C LYS A 403 -10.04 -17.21 33.21
N GLU A 404 -10.97 -16.96 32.28
CA GLU A 404 -12.17 -17.78 32.10
C GLU A 404 -11.89 -19.11 31.41
N ARG A 405 -11.01 -19.12 30.37
CA ARG A 405 -10.72 -20.31 29.56
C ARG A 405 -9.63 -21.20 30.17
N TYR A 406 -8.64 -20.60 30.83
CA TYR A 406 -7.46 -21.33 31.33
C TYR A 406 -7.26 -21.25 32.86
N ASP A 407 -8.10 -20.49 33.58
CA ASP A 407 -8.00 -20.19 35.03
C ASP A 407 -6.62 -19.60 35.44
N ILE A 408 -6.03 -18.79 34.56
CA ILE A 408 -4.75 -18.14 34.77
C ILE A 408 -4.96 -16.63 34.84
N GLY A 409 -4.54 -16.00 35.95
CA GLY A 409 -4.54 -14.54 36.07
C GLY A 409 -3.28 -13.94 35.44
N VAL A 410 -3.48 -13.00 34.53
CA VAL A 410 -2.42 -12.20 33.91
C VAL A 410 -2.79 -10.71 33.98
N THR A 411 -1.80 -9.86 34.00
CA THR A 411 -1.97 -8.41 33.89
C THR A 411 -1.00 -7.88 32.82
N PHE A 412 -1.38 -6.78 32.16
CA PHE A 412 -0.53 -6.12 31.18
C PHE A 412 0.13 -4.87 31.79
N GLY A 413 1.43 -4.75 31.59
CA GLY A 413 2.22 -3.60 32.05
C GLY A 413 2.01 -2.36 31.17
N LYS A 414 2.88 -1.35 31.31
CA LYS A 414 2.87 -0.20 30.39
C LYS A 414 3.09 -0.65 28.95
N GLY A 415 2.32 -0.08 28.03
CA GLY A 415 2.54 -0.23 26.60
C GLY A 415 3.82 0.47 26.15
N ARG A 416 4.51 -0.12 25.19
CA ARG A 416 5.65 0.46 24.48
C ARG A 416 5.30 0.58 23.02
N ILE A 417 5.70 1.68 22.41
CA ILE A 417 5.55 1.90 20.96
C ILE A 417 6.39 0.86 20.21
N LEU A 418 5.85 0.36 19.12
CA LEU A 418 6.54 -0.53 18.21
C LEU A 418 7.25 0.31 17.16
N TYR A 419 8.52 0.59 17.40
CA TYR A 419 9.38 1.24 16.42
C TYR A 419 9.81 0.26 15.33
N LYS A 420 10.12 0.81 14.15
CA LYS A 420 10.80 0.10 13.05
C LYS A 420 12.08 0.85 12.69
N GLU A 421 12.96 0.21 11.92
CA GLU A 421 14.16 0.85 11.40
C GLU A 421 14.22 0.74 9.89
N THR A 422 14.78 1.74 9.22
CA THR A 422 14.99 1.77 7.77
C THR A 422 16.31 2.43 7.42
N ILE A 423 16.74 2.33 6.18
CA ILE A 423 17.82 3.14 5.62
C ILE A 423 17.23 4.51 5.22
N ALA A 424 17.91 5.61 5.58
CA ALA A 424 17.44 6.95 5.24
C ALA A 424 17.24 7.10 3.72
N PRO A 425 16.13 7.71 3.26
CA PRO A 425 15.83 7.82 1.81
C PRO A 425 16.92 8.53 1.00
N GLU A 426 17.65 9.45 1.63
CA GLU A 426 18.79 10.18 1.05
C GLU A 426 20.12 9.44 1.13
N ALA A 427 20.18 8.28 1.79
CA ALA A 427 21.41 7.52 1.96
C ALA A 427 21.91 6.91 0.65
N GLN A 428 23.23 6.89 0.49
CA GLN A 428 23.84 6.18 -0.63
C GLN A 428 23.70 4.67 -0.45
N PRO A 429 23.54 3.91 -1.56
CA PRO A 429 23.58 2.46 -1.49
C PRO A 429 24.84 1.94 -0.80
N VAL A 430 24.69 0.95 0.06
CA VAL A 430 25.81 0.32 0.77
C VAL A 430 25.96 -1.14 0.37
N GLU A 431 27.22 -1.59 0.34
CA GLU A 431 27.55 -2.99 0.10
C GLU A 431 27.65 -3.73 1.43
N GLY A 432 26.82 -4.75 1.62
CA GLY A 432 26.91 -5.66 2.74
C GLY A 432 27.62 -6.94 2.34
N VAL A 433 28.72 -7.26 3.03
CA VAL A 433 29.52 -8.45 2.77
C VAL A 433 29.43 -9.41 3.95
N GLY A 434 29.08 -10.65 3.66
CA GLY A 434 29.09 -11.71 4.66
C GLY A 434 29.94 -12.89 4.20
N HIS A 435 30.90 -13.27 5.02
CA HIS A 435 31.77 -14.40 4.78
C HIS A 435 31.65 -15.41 5.93
N TYR A 436 31.55 -16.70 5.57
CA TYR A 436 31.47 -17.77 6.55
C TYR A 436 32.33 -18.94 6.11
N GLU A 437 33.49 -19.09 6.76
CA GLU A 437 34.50 -20.12 6.45
C GLU A 437 35.10 -20.76 7.75
N PRO A 438 34.26 -21.34 8.63
CA PRO A 438 34.78 -22.21 9.68
C PRO A 438 35.21 -23.53 9.04
N LEU A 439 36.33 -24.06 9.43
CA LEU A 439 37.01 -25.26 8.92
C LEU A 439 36.11 -26.22 8.08
N ARG A 440 36.39 -26.38 6.77
CA ARG A 440 35.64 -27.18 5.78
C ARG A 440 34.26 -26.67 5.38
N HIS A 441 33.95 -25.42 5.67
CA HIS A 441 32.78 -24.70 5.19
C HIS A 441 33.21 -23.49 4.41
N TYR A 442 32.41 -23.01 3.46
CA TYR A 442 32.72 -21.81 2.69
C TYR A 442 31.48 -21.19 2.08
N ALA A 443 31.19 -19.97 2.36
CA ALA A 443 30.23 -19.14 1.62
C ALA A 443 30.62 -17.66 1.73
N GLU A 444 30.53 -16.93 0.62
CA GLU A 444 30.65 -15.49 0.59
C GLU A 444 29.48 -14.90 -0.18
N VAL A 445 28.88 -13.83 0.34
CA VAL A 445 27.69 -13.17 -0.20
C VAL A 445 27.91 -11.67 -0.18
N HIS A 446 27.68 -11.02 -1.30
CA HIS A 446 27.71 -9.57 -1.46
C HIS A 446 26.32 -9.07 -1.80
N LEU A 447 25.76 -8.23 -0.97
CA LEU A 447 24.46 -7.62 -1.09
C LEU A 447 24.59 -6.12 -1.30
N LEU A 448 23.74 -5.56 -2.14
CA LEU A 448 23.55 -4.11 -2.24
C LEU A 448 22.29 -3.74 -1.46
N LEU A 449 22.43 -2.93 -0.42
CA LEU A 449 21.31 -2.43 0.39
C LEU A 449 21.01 -0.99 -0.03
N GLN A 450 19.73 -0.73 -0.29
CA GLN A 450 19.23 0.58 -0.73
C GLN A 450 17.97 0.94 0.06
N PRO A 451 17.64 2.24 0.22
CA PRO A 451 16.35 2.64 0.73
C PRO A 451 15.24 2.11 -0.20
N GLY A 452 14.15 1.63 0.37
CA GLY A 452 12.91 1.27 -0.31
C GLY A 452 11.87 2.38 -0.23
N GLU A 453 10.78 2.23 -0.99
CA GLU A 453 9.64 3.13 -0.88
C GLU A 453 8.93 2.93 0.47
N PRO A 454 8.38 4.00 1.08
CA PRO A 454 7.63 3.88 2.32
C PRO A 454 6.47 2.87 2.21
N GLY A 455 6.42 1.91 3.13
CA GLY A 455 5.43 0.84 3.14
C GLY A 455 5.74 -0.35 2.22
N SER A 456 6.88 -0.36 1.52
CA SER A 456 7.29 -1.48 0.66
C SER A 456 7.79 -2.71 1.44
N GLY A 457 8.09 -2.55 2.75
CA GLY A 457 8.61 -3.61 3.57
C GLY A 457 10.04 -4.01 3.21
N PHE A 458 10.35 -5.30 3.36
CA PHE A 458 11.66 -5.87 3.01
C PHE A 458 11.58 -6.51 1.62
N VAL A 459 12.16 -5.86 0.62
CA VAL A 459 12.17 -6.34 -0.77
C VAL A 459 13.54 -6.92 -1.11
N CYS A 460 13.59 -8.09 -1.76
CA CYS A 460 14.86 -8.67 -2.20
C CYS A 460 14.76 -9.26 -3.62
N ASP A 461 15.85 -9.09 -4.36
CA ASP A 461 16.05 -9.63 -5.70
C ASP A 461 17.49 -10.07 -5.97
N THR A 462 17.80 -10.52 -7.18
CA THR A 462 19.14 -10.91 -7.60
C THR A 462 19.47 -10.35 -8.98
N ASP A 463 20.65 -9.77 -9.09
CA ASP A 463 21.29 -9.32 -10.33
C ASP A 463 22.67 -10.01 -10.48
N CYS A 464 22.84 -11.14 -9.80
CA CYS A 464 24.07 -11.93 -9.83
C CYS A 464 24.13 -12.81 -11.08
N SER A 465 25.28 -12.83 -11.76
CA SER A 465 25.51 -13.73 -12.89
C SER A 465 25.53 -15.21 -12.49
N GLU A 466 24.93 -16.08 -13.32
CA GLU A 466 25.01 -17.54 -13.09
C GLU A 466 26.45 -18.07 -13.25
N ASP A 467 27.35 -17.33 -13.93
CA ASP A 467 28.77 -17.66 -14.05
C ASP A 467 29.53 -17.40 -12.74
N GLU A 468 29.07 -16.48 -11.90
CA GLU A 468 29.68 -16.18 -10.60
C GLU A 468 29.11 -17.06 -9.49
N LEU A 469 27.77 -17.21 -9.44
CA LEU A 469 27.09 -18.03 -8.45
C LEU A 469 25.95 -18.81 -9.12
N ASP A 470 26.00 -20.14 -9.01
CA ASP A 470 24.97 -21.03 -9.56
C ASP A 470 23.55 -20.63 -9.06
N ARG A 471 22.58 -20.73 -9.96
CA ARG A 471 21.18 -20.33 -9.74
C ARG A 471 20.53 -20.97 -8.49
N ASN A 472 20.94 -22.19 -8.13
CA ASN A 472 20.40 -22.86 -6.94
C ASN A 472 20.89 -22.16 -5.66
N TRP A 473 22.14 -21.71 -5.64
CA TRP A 473 22.67 -20.94 -4.52
C TRP A 473 22.07 -19.54 -4.46
N GLN A 474 21.85 -18.89 -5.59
CA GLN A 474 21.14 -17.59 -5.61
C GLN A 474 19.73 -17.72 -5.01
N ARG A 475 18.95 -18.73 -5.43
CA ARG A 475 17.63 -18.99 -4.85
C ARG A 475 17.68 -19.26 -3.34
N LEU A 476 18.72 -19.98 -2.89
CA LEU A 476 18.91 -20.25 -1.47
C LEU A 476 19.19 -18.96 -0.68
N VAL A 477 20.05 -18.06 -1.20
CA VAL A 477 20.29 -16.74 -0.59
C VAL A 477 18.99 -15.93 -0.50
N LEU A 478 18.19 -15.86 -1.58
CA LEU A 478 16.90 -15.18 -1.57
C LEU A 478 15.94 -15.80 -0.54
N THR A 479 15.92 -17.14 -0.41
CA THR A 479 15.15 -17.81 0.64
C THR A 479 15.61 -17.37 2.02
N HIS A 480 16.92 -17.28 2.27
CA HIS A 480 17.47 -16.86 3.56
C HIS A 480 17.23 -15.38 3.85
N LEU A 481 17.11 -14.53 2.83
CA LEU A 481 16.72 -13.13 2.99
C LEU A 481 15.25 -13.01 3.44
N MET A 482 14.38 -13.94 3.03
CA MET A 482 12.95 -13.89 3.34
C MET A 482 12.54 -14.72 4.57
N GLU A 483 13.37 -15.63 5.07
CA GLU A 483 12.98 -16.55 6.16
C GLU A 483 13.04 -15.92 7.56
N LYS A 484 13.61 -14.71 7.70
CA LYS A 484 13.89 -14.07 8.98
C LYS A 484 13.48 -12.60 8.97
N GLU A 485 12.89 -12.13 10.07
CA GLU A 485 12.75 -10.70 10.34
C GLU A 485 14.12 -10.13 10.78
N TYR A 486 14.68 -9.23 9.99
CA TYR A 486 15.96 -8.61 10.29
C TYR A 486 15.80 -7.50 11.31
N ARG A 487 16.76 -7.41 12.23
CA ARG A 487 16.81 -6.35 13.24
C ARG A 487 17.76 -5.24 12.82
N GLY A 488 17.36 -4.00 13.06
CA GLY A 488 18.15 -2.82 12.80
C GLY A 488 19.31 -2.64 13.81
N VAL A 489 20.05 -1.58 13.61
CA VAL A 489 21.31 -1.31 14.35
C VAL A 489 21.16 -0.19 15.38
N LEU A 490 20.04 0.54 15.41
CA LEU A 490 19.77 1.65 16.31
C LEU A 490 19.05 1.20 17.59
N LEU A 491 17.96 0.46 17.45
CA LEU A 491 17.12 -0.04 18.55
C LEU A 491 17.05 -1.57 18.57
N GLY A 492 17.57 -2.25 17.56
CA GLY A 492 17.29 -3.67 17.32
C GLY A 492 15.82 -3.91 16.92
N ALA A 493 15.13 -2.88 16.45
CA ALA A 493 13.77 -2.97 15.95
C ALA A 493 13.71 -3.64 14.57
N PRO A 494 12.52 -4.15 14.13
CA PRO A 494 12.38 -4.74 12.80
C PRO A 494 12.75 -3.75 11.70
N VAL A 495 13.50 -4.24 10.69
CA VAL A 495 13.88 -3.45 9.52
C VAL A 495 12.77 -3.52 8.46
N THR A 496 12.40 -2.36 7.88
CA THR A 496 11.39 -2.22 6.84
C THR A 496 11.82 -1.20 5.79
N ASP A 497 11.12 -1.18 4.66
CA ASP A 497 11.31 -0.20 3.58
C ASP A 497 12.75 -0.16 3.09
N ILE A 498 13.31 -1.34 2.84
CA ILE A 498 14.63 -1.51 2.24
C ILE A 498 14.56 -2.49 1.05
N HIS A 499 15.43 -2.22 0.08
CA HIS A 499 15.63 -3.09 -1.08
C HIS A 499 17.02 -3.71 -1.03
N VAL A 500 17.09 -5.04 -1.03
CA VAL A 500 18.31 -5.82 -0.92
C VAL A 500 18.53 -6.63 -2.19
N THR A 501 19.58 -6.31 -2.95
CA THR A 501 19.90 -7.02 -4.21
C THR A 501 21.14 -7.89 -4.03
N LEU A 502 21.04 -9.19 -4.33
CA LEU A 502 22.21 -10.07 -4.42
C LEU A 502 23.00 -9.72 -5.68
N LYS A 503 24.22 -9.18 -5.50
CA LYS A 503 25.08 -8.77 -6.63
C LYS A 503 26.15 -9.78 -6.97
N SER A 504 26.73 -10.44 -5.97
CA SER A 504 27.83 -11.38 -6.16
C SER A 504 27.87 -12.38 -5.03
N GLY A 505 28.44 -13.54 -5.25
CA GLY A 505 28.64 -14.56 -4.23
C GLY A 505 29.55 -15.68 -4.70
N ARG A 506 30.08 -16.44 -3.76
CA ARG A 506 31.01 -17.52 -4.06
C ARG A 506 30.72 -18.76 -3.22
N ALA A 507 30.67 -19.91 -3.90
CA ALA A 507 30.60 -21.24 -3.32
C ALA A 507 31.88 -22.03 -3.59
N HIS A 508 32.20 -22.98 -2.73
CA HIS A 508 33.28 -23.92 -2.96
C HIS A 508 32.72 -25.31 -3.23
N GLN A 509 33.09 -25.95 -4.35
CA GLN A 509 32.50 -27.21 -4.85
C GLN A 509 32.46 -28.37 -3.84
N LYS A 510 33.35 -28.39 -2.85
CA LYS A 510 33.50 -29.50 -1.88
C LYS A 510 33.18 -29.10 -0.43
N HIS A 511 33.06 -27.81 -0.15
CA HIS A 511 33.01 -27.31 1.21
C HIS A 511 31.81 -26.36 1.47
N THR A 512 30.94 -26.17 0.51
CA THR A 512 29.76 -25.34 0.70
C THR A 512 28.54 -26.20 0.97
N GLU A 513 27.89 -25.95 2.11
CA GLU A 513 26.58 -26.50 2.48
C GLU A 513 25.52 -25.36 2.55
N GLY A 514 24.24 -25.73 2.49
CA GLY A 514 23.17 -24.74 2.52
C GLY A 514 23.18 -23.83 3.75
N GLY A 515 23.56 -24.37 4.90
CA GLY A 515 23.70 -23.62 6.15
C GLY A 515 24.78 -22.55 6.13
N ASP A 516 25.81 -22.69 5.27
CA ASP A 516 26.89 -21.71 5.15
C ASP A 516 26.40 -20.41 4.50
N PHE A 517 25.59 -20.54 3.44
CA PHE A 517 24.93 -19.40 2.81
C PHE A 517 23.95 -18.69 3.75
N ARG A 518 23.25 -19.43 4.62
CA ARG A 518 22.42 -18.83 5.66
C ARG A 518 23.25 -17.91 6.57
N GLN A 519 24.39 -18.41 7.05
CA GLN A 519 25.26 -17.64 7.93
C GLN A 519 25.91 -16.44 7.21
N ALA A 520 26.34 -16.63 5.97
CA ALA A 520 26.92 -15.54 5.16
C ALA A 520 25.86 -14.46 4.85
N THR A 521 24.64 -14.86 4.45
CA THR A 521 23.54 -13.92 4.13
C THR A 521 23.16 -13.05 5.34
N TYR A 522 23.00 -13.66 6.52
CA TYR A 522 22.63 -12.91 7.72
C TYR A 522 23.70 -11.88 8.11
N ARG A 523 24.98 -12.26 7.98
CA ARG A 523 26.10 -11.36 8.23
C ARG A 523 26.18 -10.25 7.19
N ALA A 524 25.94 -10.56 5.91
CA ALA A 524 25.95 -9.56 4.85
C ALA A 524 24.89 -8.48 5.08
N VAL A 525 23.65 -8.86 5.42
CA VAL A 525 22.60 -7.88 5.76
C VAL A 525 23.01 -7.03 6.95
N ARG A 526 23.46 -7.67 8.03
CA ARG A 526 23.82 -6.96 9.26
C ARG A 526 25.01 -6.03 9.07
N GLN A 527 26.05 -6.49 8.36
CA GLN A 527 27.25 -5.70 8.06
C GLN A 527 26.89 -4.50 7.15
N GLY A 528 26.00 -4.66 6.18
CA GLY A 528 25.50 -3.55 5.38
C GLY A 528 24.71 -2.53 6.20
N LEU A 529 23.84 -2.96 7.12
CA LEU A 529 23.12 -2.06 8.02
C LEU A 529 24.06 -1.29 8.97
N MET A 530 25.15 -1.91 9.44
CA MET A 530 26.15 -1.22 10.26
C MET A 530 26.86 -0.08 9.53
N GLN A 531 26.92 -0.13 8.21
CA GLN A 531 27.52 0.91 7.37
C GLN A 531 26.50 1.94 6.87
N ALA A 532 25.23 1.56 6.82
CA ALA A 532 24.17 2.40 6.30
C ALA A 532 23.80 3.55 7.26
N ASP A 533 23.38 4.67 6.69
CA ASP A 533 22.71 5.73 7.46
C ASP A 533 21.28 5.26 7.78
N CYS A 534 21.11 4.66 8.96
CA CYS A 534 19.84 4.11 9.41
C CYS A 534 18.99 5.15 10.14
N ARG A 535 17.66 5.01 10.05
CA ARG A 535 16.69 5.91 10.68
C ARG A 535 15.62 5.11 11.42
N ILE A 536 15.18 5.64 12.56
CA ILE A 536 14.07 5.10 13.34
C ILE A 536 12.75 5.58 12.75
N LEU A 537 11.80 4.67 12.62
CA LEU A 537 10.43 4.93 12.23
C LEU A 537 9.50 4.69 13.41
N GLU A 538 8.55 5.61 13.62
CA GLU A 538 7.48 5.50 14.61
C GLU A 538 6.09 5.42 13.94
N PRO A 539 5.09 4.81 14.58
CA PRO A 539 3.74 4.76 14.06
C PRO A 539 3.07 6.12 14.15
N PHE A 540 2.46 6.55 13.06
CA PHE A 540 1.63 7.75 12.96
C PHE A 540 0.16 7.40 12.92
N MET A 541 -0.65 8.28 13.51
CA MET A 541 -2.10 8.19 13.50
C MET A 541 -2.69 9.35 12.71
N GLU A 542 -3.58 9.06 11.77
CA GLU A 542 -4.50 10.05 11.22
C GLU A 542 -5.59 10.31 12.25
N PHE A 543 -5.83 11.56 12.61
CA PHE A 543 -6.84 11.91 13.59
C PHE A 543 -7.89 12.89 13.05
N ARG A 544 -9.08 12.81 13.62
CA ARG A 544 -10.17 13.77 13.45
C ARG A 544 -10.69 14.17 14.83
N LEU A 545 -10.68 15.48 15.11
CA LEU A 545 -11.19 16.07 16.34
C LEU A 545 -12.27 17.07 15.98
N GLU A 546 -13.50 16.80 16.40
CA GLU A 546 -14.63 17.71 16.28
C GLU A 546 -14.94 18.30 17.66
N LEU A 547 -15.02 19.63 17.79
CA LEU A 547 -15.24 20.31 19.06
C LEU A 547 -15.85 21.69 18.86
N PRO A 548 -16.55 22.23 19.89
CA PRO A 548 -17.04 23.59 19.88
C PRO A 548 -15.92 24.62 19.69
N GLU A 549 -16.20 25.69 18.94
CA GLU A 549 -15.22 26.75 18.59
C GLU A 549 -14.47 27.33 19.81
N GLU A 550 -15.12 27.39 21.01
CA GLU A 550 -14.48 27.90 22.22
C GLU A 550 -13.27 27.09 22.71
N TYR A 551 -13.15 25.81 22.31
CA TYR A 551 -12.03 24.93 22.69
C TYR A 551 -10.97 24.76 21.60
N VAL A 552 -11.19 25.27 20.40
CA VAL A 552 -10.29 25.09 19.23
C VAL A 552 -8.88 25.60 19.51
N GLY A 553 -8.76 26.79 20.11
CA GLY A 553 -7.45 27.38 20.42
C GLY A 553 -6.60 26.50 21.35
N ARG A 554 -7.22 25.86 22.34
CA ARG A 554 -6.55 24.91 23.23
C ARG A 554 -6.15 23.65 22.45
N ALA A 555 -7.08 23.06 21.71
CA ALA A 555 -6.82 21.86 20.93
C ALA A 555 -5.68 22.05 19.90
N MET A 556 -5.64 23.19 19.20
CA MET A 556 -4.57 23.53 18.26
C MET A 556 -3.22 23.64 18.97
N THR A 557 -3.18 24.21 20.18
CA THR A 557 -1.95 24.31 20.96
C THR A 557 -1.49 22.92 21.43
N ASP A 558 -2.38 22.11 21.97
CA ASP A 558 -2.08 20.76 22.44
C ASP A 558 -1.56 19.88 21.30
N LEU A 559 -2.24 19.89 20.15
CA LEU A 559 -1.85 19.14 18.95
C LEU A 559 -0.53 19.63 18.33
N SER A 560 -0.29 20.95 18.34
CA SER A 560 1.00 21.50 17.87
C SER A 560 2.15 21.06 18.78
N ASN A 561 1.94 21.05 20.10
CA ASN A 561 2.92 20.56 21.07
C ASN A 561 3.16 19.04 20.93
N ALA A 562 2.15 18.31 20.49
CA ALA A 562 2.24 16.88 20.18
C ALA A 562 2.93 16.57 18.84
N GLY A 563 3.44 17.56 18.12
CA GLY A 563 4.09 17.38 16.82
C GLY A 563 3.13 17.05 15.67
N ALA A 564 1.83 17.34 15.85
CA ALA A 564 0.82 17.06 14.85
C ALA A 564 0.91 18.03 13.65
N VAL A 565 0.72 17.50 12.46
CA VAL A 565 0.46 18.27 11.24
C VAL A 565 -1.03 18.22 10.96
N PHE A 566 -1.72 19.35 11.03
CA PHE A 566 -3.17 19.37 10.91
C PHE A 566 -3.70 20.62 10.21
N HIS A 567 -4.95 20.57 9.77
CA HIS A 567 -5.71 21.69 9.21
C HIS A 567 -7.06 21.78 9.92
N ASN A 568 -7.65 22.99 9.89
CA ASN A 568 -8.94 23.28 10.50
C ASN A 568 -9.99 23.44 9.40
N GLU A 569 -11.08 22.73 9.51
CA GLU A 569 -12.26 22.83 8.66
C GLU A 569 -13.47 23.25 9.48
N VAL A 570 -14.34 24.10 8.93
CA VAL A 570 -15.60 24.50 9.56
C VAL A 570 -16.71 23.74 8.84
N GLU A 571 -17.12 22.60 9.35
CA GLU A 571 -18.18 21.78 8.75
C GLU A 571 -19.58 22.17 9.28
N ARG A 572 -19.68 22.69 10.50
CA ARG A 572 -20.95 23.03 11.15
C ARG A 572 -20.83 24.35 11.91
N ILE A 573 -21.87 25.20 11.87
CA ILE A 573 -21.90 26.47 12.62
C ILE A 573 -21.71 26.20 14.12
N GLY A 574 -20.70 26.83 14.73
CA GLY A 574 -20.35 26.70 16.13
C GLY A 574 -19.47 25.49 16.50
N TYR A 575 -19.06 24.69 15.52
CA TYR A 575 -18.13 23.58 15.68
C TYR A 575 -16.99 23.68 14.66
N SER A 576 -15.80 23.31 15.07
CA SER A 576 -14.63 23.17 14.22
C SER A 576 -14.16 21.72 14.20
N VAL A 577 -13.63 21.30 13.06
CA VAL A 577 -13.05 19.98 12.85
C VAL A 577 -11.57 20.13 12.54
N LEU A 578 -10.72 19.59 13.40
CA LEU A 578 -9.29 19.50 13.20
C LEU A 578 -8.97 18.10 12.65
N LYS A 579 -8.42 18.04 11.45
CA LYS A 579 -7.96 16.80 10.82
C LYS A 579 -6.46 16.86 10.61
N GLY A 580 -5.76 15.77 10.86
CA GLY A 580 -4.33 15.75 10.70
C GLY A 580 -3.69 14.43 11.05
N ARG A 581 -2.36 14.45 11.11
CA ARG A 581 -1.50 13.31 11.39
C ARG A 581 -0.57 13.65 12.54
N ALA A 582 -0.39 12.71 13.48
CA ALA A 582 0.52 12.87 14.61
C ALA A 582 1.15 11.54 15.04
N PRO A 583 2.31 11.59 15.76
CA PRO A 583 2.92 10.40 16.34
C PRO A 583 2.00 9.75 17.39
N MET A 584 1.92 8.41 17.37
CA MET A 584 1.12 7.66 18.36
C MET A 584 1.55 7.93 19.79
N GLU A 585 2.84 8.12 20.03
CA GLU A 585 3.41 8.36 21.35
C GLU A 585 2.80 9.59 22.04
N THR A 586 2.61 10.66 21.27
CA THR A 586 2.18 11.96 21.79
C THR A 586 0.67 12.12 21.90
N ILE A 587 -0.12 11.38 21.07
CA ILE A 587 -1.58 11.54 21.03
C ILE A 587 -2.37 10.33 21.54
N GLY A 588 -1.70 9.26 21.97
CA GLY A 588 -2.38 8.02 22.38
C GLY A 588 -3.48 8.20 23.42
N ASP A 589 -3.22 9.03 24.42
CA ASP A 589 -4.17 9.33 25.52
C ASP A 589 -4.95 10.63 25.31
N TYR A 590 -4.75 11.35 24.19
CA TYR A 590 -5.33 12.68 23.96
C TYR A 590 -6.86 12.67 23.96
N GLY A 591 -7.49 11.60 23.50
CA GLY A 591 -8.95 11.46 23.52
C GLY A 591 -9.57 11.61 24.89
N GLN A 592 -8.94 11.09 25.94
CA GLN A 592 -9.41 11.26 27.33
C GLN A 592 -9.31 12.72 27.79
N MET A 593 -8.23 13.42 27.39
CA MET A 593 -8.08 14.85 27.68
C MET A 593 -9.15 15.68 26.97
N VAL A 594 -9.46 15.37 25.70
CA VAL A 594 -10.51 16.02 24.92
C VAL A 594 -11.87 15.91 25.64
N ILE A 595 -12.27 14.70 26.02
CA ILE A 595 -13.52 14.47 26.76
C ILE A 595 -13.57 15.30 28.05
N SER A 596 -12.45 15.36 28.78
CA SER A 596 -12.34 16.08 30.05
C SER A 596 -12.52 17.59 29.88
N TYR A 597 -11.77 18.26 28.96
CA TYR A 597 -11.84 19.73 28.87
C TYR A 597 -13.05 20.23 28.05
N THR A 598 -13.58 19.42 27.12
CA THR A 598 -14.81 19.76 26.39
C THR A 598 -16.09 19.36 27.10
N ARG A 599 -15.99 18.77 28.31
CA ARG A 599 -17.12 18.25 29.08
C ARG A 599 -17.95 17.21 28.29
N GLY A 600 -17.28 16.39 27.50
CA GLY A 600 -17.90 15.35 26.68
C GLY A 600 -18.49 15.84 25.34
N GLN A 601 -18.29 17.10 24.95
CA GLN A 601 -18.80 17.64 23.69
C GLN A 601 -17.81 17.42 22.52
N GLY A 602 -16.56 17.15 22.82
CA GLY A 602 -15.53 16.86 21.79
C GLY A 602 -15.60 15.40 21.35
N ILE A 603 -15.53 15.17 20.04
CA ILE A 603 -15.48 13.85 19.43
C ILE A 603 -14.06 13.64 18.89
N TRP A 604 -13.37 12.66 19.43
CA TRP A 604 -12.02 12.26 19.00
C TRP A 604 -12.06 10.92 18.30
N SER A 605 -11.44 10.83 17.13
CA SER A 605 -11.17 9.57 16.45
C SER A 605 -9.77 9.57 15.88
N MET A 606 -9.11 8.42 15.91
CA MET A 606 -7.81 8.22 15.30
C MET A 606 -7.74 6.86 14.61
N THR A 607 -6.95 6.78 13.55
CA THR A 607 -6.72 5.56 12.77
C THR A 607 -5.24 5.46 12.42
N PHE A 608 -4.71 4.24 12.33
CA PHE A 608 -3.31 4.03 11.95
C PHE A 608 -3.07 4.49 10.51
N ASP A 609 -2.04 5.33 10.30
CA ASP A 609 -1.68 5.93 9.00
C ASP A 609 -0.27 5.54 8.52
N GLY A 610 0.25 4.44 9.05
CA GLY A 610 1.57 3.94 8.69
C GLY A 610 2.70 4.46 9.57
N TYR A 611 3.92 4.22 9.13
CA TYR A 611 5.14 4.62 9.83
C TYR A 611 5.72 5.90 9.22
N GLY A 612 6.41 6.70 10.04
CA GLY A 612 7.12 7.89 9.63
C GLY A 612 8.38 8.10 10.46
N PRO A 613 9.25 9.07 10.10
CA PRO A 613 10.46 9.36 10.87
C PRO A 613 10.14 9.70 12.32
N CYS A 614 10.89 9.09 13.25
CA CYS A 614 10.72 9.35 14.68
C CYS A 614 11.03 10.82 15.01
N HIS A 615 10.18 11.44 15.83
CA HIS A 615 10.32 12.85 16.18
C HIS A 615 11.41 13.11 17.25
N ASN A 616 11.73 12.12 18.10
CA ASN A 616 12.70 12.21 19.19
C ASN A 616 13.70 11.01 19.21
N PRO A 617 14.42 10.72 18.12
CA PRO A 617 15.19 9.49 17.97
C PRO A 617 16.30 9.34 19.03
N GLU A 618 16.89 10.45 19.49
CA GLU A 618 17.98 10.42 20.50
C GLU A 618 17.47 9.92 21.85
N GLU A 619 16.32 10.41 22.31
CA GLU A 619 15.69 9.98 23.56
C GLU A 619 15.32 8.51 23.53
N VAL A 620 14.73 8.07 22.40
CA VAL A 620 14.32 6.66 22.21
C VAL A 620 15.54 5.73 22.21
N MET A 621 16.66 6.13 21.60
CA MET A 621 17.91 5.36 21.62
C MET A 621 18.50 5.27 23.03
N GLU A 622 18.51 6.38 23.78
CA GLU A 622 18.98 6.38 25.17
C GLU A 622 18.14 5.47 26.08
N GLU A 623 16.81 5.53 25.95
CA GLU A 623 15.90 4.68 26.72
C GLU A 623 16.04 3.19 26.38
N CYS A 624 16.22 2.88 25.09
CA CYS A 624 16.38 1.50 24.62
C CYS A 624 17.73 0.91 25.05
N GLY A 625 18.80 1.70 24.98
CA GLY A 625 20.15 1.29 25.34
C GLY A 625 20.67 0.08 24.55
N TYR A 626 20.20 -0.11 23.30
CA TYR A 626 20.62 -1.20 22.44
C TYR A 626 22.04 -0.99 21.90
N ASP A 627 22.84 -2.03 21.98
CA ASP A 627 24.22 -2.04 21.45
C ASP A 627 24.33 -3.12 20.35
N PRO A 628 24.43 -2.72 19.07
CA PRO A 628 24.44 -3.66 17.95
C PRO A 628 25.69 -4.56 17.92
N GLU A 629 26.82 -4.15 18.53
CA GLU A 629 28.06 -4.96 18.58
C GLU A 629 27.99 -6.06 19.64
N ARG A 630 27.14 -5.87 20.67
CA ARG A 630 26.90 -6.87 21.71
C ARG A 630 25.83 -7.89 21.37
N ASP A 631 25.10 -7.69 20.28
CA ASP A 631 24.07 -8.64 19.82
C ASP A 631 24.69 -9.85 19.11
N VAL A 632 25.09 -10.83 19.89
CA VAL A 632 25.76 -12.07 19.42
C VAL A 632 24.85 -12.88 18.47
N TYR A 633 23.54 -12.78 18.61
CA TYR A 633 22.59 -13.48 17.74
C TYR A 633 22.40 -12.85 16.35
N ASN A 634 22.71 -11.56 16.23
CA ASN A 634 22.66 -10.81 14.97
C ASN A 634 24.03 -10.16 14.68
N THR A 635 25.10 -10.95 14.79
CA THR A 635 26.46 -10.44 14.56
C THR A 635 26.66 -9.98 13.13
N ALA A 636 27.38 -8.87 12.95
CA ALA A 636 27.83 -8.36 11.67
C ALA A 636 29.22 -8.90 11.29
N ASP A 637 29.94 -9.51 12.24
CA ASP A 637 31.26 -10.02 12.05
C ASP A 637 31.28 -11.26 11.17
N SER A 638 32.27 -11.41 10.33
CA SER A 638 32.47 -12.55 9.44
C SER A 638 33.51 -13.55 9.98
N VAL A 639 33.42 -14.79 9.48
CA VAL A 639 34.34 -15.87 9.89
C VAL A 639 35.19 -16.26 8.68
N PHE A 640 36.50 -16.09 8.80
CA PHE A 640 37.49 -16.45 7.78
C PHE A 640 38.36 -17.62 8.29
N CYS A 641 39.08 -18.29 7.39
CA CYS A 641 39.98 -19.39 7.71
C CYS A 641 41.39 -19.09 7.25
N ALA A 642 42.35 -19.17 8.17
CA ALA A 642 43.77 -19.11 7.84
C ALA A 642 44.54 -20.25 8.53
N HIS A 643 45.44 -20.91 7.82
CA HIS A 643 46.24 -22.01 8.32
C HIS A 643 45.44 -23.16 8.96
N GLY A 644 44.20 -23.40 8.50
CA GLY A 644 43.35 -24.45 9.02
C GLY A 644 42.63 -24.12 10.33
N ALA A 645 42.56 -22.85 10.72
CA ALA A 645 41.78 -22.38 11.86
C ALA A 645 40.87 -21.23 11.45
N GLY A 646 39.57 -21.32 11.87
CA GLY A 646 38.62 -20.24 11.72
C GLY A 646 38.91 -19.09 12.69
N PHE A 647 38.82 -17.84 12.25
CA PHE A 647 38.89 -16.66 13.08
C PHE A 647 37.82 -15.65 12.71
N VAL A 648 37.40 -14.86 13.68
CA VAL A 648 36.37 -13.82 13.50
C VAL A 648 37.05 -12.53 13.08
N VAL A 649 36.48 -11.89 12.04
CA VAL A 649 36.89 -10.58 11.55
C VAL A 649 35.77 -9.60 11.85
N PRO A 650 36.02 -8.49 12.55
CA PRO A 650 35.05 -7.45 12.83
C PRO A 650 34.44 -6.87 11.55
N TRP A 651 33.20 -6.48 11.61
CA TRP A 651 32.41 -6.02 10.46
C TRP A 651 33.10 -4.90 9.64
N TYR A 652 33.78 -3.98 10.28
CA TYR A 652 34.52 -2.87 9.64
C TYR A 652 35.83 -3.27 8.94
N GLU A 653 36.38 -4.44 9.27
CA GLU A 653 37.60 -5.00 8.63
C GLU A 653 37.27 -6.01 7.51
N VAL A 654 36.03 -6.49 7.43
CA VAL A 654 35.58 -7.49 6.40
C VAL A 654 35.98 -7.10 4.98
N PRO A 655 35.90 -5.83 4.53
CA PRO A 655 36.32 -5.44 3.19
C PRO A 655 37.81 -5.68 2.87
N GLU A 656 38.66 -5.81 3.87
CA GLU A 656 40.09 -6.11 3.69
C GLU A 656 40.37 -7.60 3.52
N TYR A 657 39.47 -8.47 4.01
CA TYR A 657 39.61 -9.91 4.02
C TYR A 657 38.72 -10.64 2.96
N MET A 658 37.72 -9.99 2.41
CA MET A 658 36.82 -10.60 1.43
C MET A 658 37.56 -11.16 0.21
N HIS A 659 37.09 -12.29 -0.33
CA HIS A 659 37.72 -12.99 -1.46
C HIS A 659 37.22 -12.52 -2.82
N LEU A 660 36.03 -11.93 -2.89
CA LEU A 660 35.48 -11.30 -4.09
C LEU A 660 35.79 -9.80 -4.06
N PRO A 661 35.97 -9.16 -5.20
CA PRO A 661 36.17 -7.72 -5.25
C PRO A 661 34.86 -6.99 -4.92
N GLY A 662 34.94 -5.91 -4.14
CA GLY A 662 33.78 -5.12 -3.74
C GLY A 662 33.05 -4.53 -4.93
N ILE A 663 31.74 -4.60 -4.91
CA ILE A 663 30.81 -4.16 -5.97
C ILE A 663 30.96 -2.65 -6.21
N LEU A 664 30.94 -1.87 -5.13
CA LEU A 664 31.04 -0.40 -5.21
C LEU A 664 32.42 0.07 -5.65
N SER A 665 33.48 -0.69 -5.30
CA SER A 665 34.84 -0.40 -5.79
C SER A 665 35.00 -0.71 -7.29
N GLN A 666 34.41 -1.81 -7.78
CA GLN A 666 34.38 -2.13 -9.21
C GLN A 666 33.62 -1.07 -10.01
N ARG A 667 32.47 -0.62 -9.52
CA ARG A 667 31.67 0.41 -10.18
C ARG A 667 32.44 1.73 -10.29
N ARG A 668 33.10 2.17 -9.22
CA ARG A 668 33.96 3.37 -9.23
C ARG A 668 35.13 3.21 -10.22
N MET A 669 35.81 2.05 -10.22
CA MET A 669 36.89 1.78 -11.18
C MET A 669 36.39 1.78 -12.64
N GLN A 670 35.19 1.27 -12.91
CA GLN A 670 34.60 1.31 -14.25
C GLN A 670 34.19 2.72 -14.64
N GLU A 671 33.60 3.50 -13.72
CA GLU A 671 33.25 4.91 -13.93
C GLU A 671 34.52 5.76 -14.16
N ASP A 672 35.57 5.56 -13.39
CA ASP A 672 36.87 6.22 -13.56
C ASP A 672 37.57 5.80 -14.87
N ALA A 673 37.53 4.51 -15.22
CA ALA A 673 38.08 4.01 -16.50
C ALA A 673 37.29 4.57 -17.70
N PHE A 674 35.97 4.67 -17.59
CA PHE A 674 35.14 5.28 -18.62
C PHE A 674 35.40 6.80 -18.73
N ALA A 675 35.55 7.47 -17.60
CA ALA A 675 35.92 8.89 -17.56
C ALA A 675 37.32 9.14 -18.17
N GLU A 676 38.33 8.24 -17.88
CA GLU A 676 39.63 8.27 -18.53
C GLU A 676 39.55 7.99 -20.02
N GLU A 677 38.71 7.05 -20.44
CA GLU A 677 38.53 6.74 -21.89
C GLU A 677 37.91 7.91 -22.63
N ILE A 678 36.91 8.59 -22.00
CA ILE A 678 36.34 9.83 -22.54
C ILE A 678 37.42 10.93 -22.58
N GLY A 679 38.24 11.03 -21.53
CA GLY A 679 39.36 11.97 -21.48
C GLY A 679 40.40 11.69 -22.57
N ARG A 680 40.73 10.41 -22.82
CA ARG A 680 41.64 9.98 -23.92
C ARG A 680 41.03 10.24 -25.29
N ARG A 681 39.74 9.98 -25.50
CA ARG A 681 39.02 10.30 -26.76
C ARG A 681 39.02 11.80 -27.01
N LYS A 682 38.84 12.65 -26.00
CA LYS A 682 38.95 14.11 -26.14
C LYS A 682 40.37 14.56 -26.45
N GLN A 683 41.42 13.89 -25.96
CA GLN A 683 42.81 14.20 -26.29
C GLN A 683 43.20 13.70 -27.69
N THR A 684 42.63 12.59 -28.20
CA THR A 684 42.92 12.05 -29.52
C THR A 684 42.21 12.82 -30.65
N THR A 685 41.18 13.58 -30.34
CA THR A 685 40.44 14.42 -31.32
C THR A 685 41.07 15.79 -31.55
N ILE A 686 42.09 16.19 -30.76
CA ILE A 686 42.78 17.49 -30.85
C ILE A 686 44.03 17.46 -31.76
N THR A 687 44.38 16.30 -32.38
CA THR A 687 45.55 16.20 -33.27
C THR A 687 45.21 16.01 -34.74
N THR A 688 44.14 16.56 -35.24
CA THR A 688 43.98 16.89 -36.65
C THR A 688 44.18 18.39 -36.82
N THR A 689 45.37 18.76 -37.31
CA THR A 689 45.74 20.10 -37.72
C THR A 689 44.79 20.65 -38.79
N LEU A 690 43.75 21.33 -38.38
CA LEU A 690 43.09 22.34 -39.22
C LEU A 690 43.93 23.63 -39.09
N GLY A 691 44.37 24.16 -40.20
CA GLY A 691 45.13 25.41 -40.21
C GLY A 691 44.29 26.54 -39.66
N THR A 692 44.94 27.51 -38.97
CA THR A 692 44.28 28.68 -38.39
C THR A 692 43.41 29.45 -39.38
N GLU A 693 43.66 29.36 -40.67
CA GLU A 693 42.84 29.97 -41.72
C GLU A 693 41.50 29.28 -41.98
N GLU A 694 41.39 27.98 -41.76
CA GLU A 694 40.11 27.22 -41.89
C GLU A 694 39.23 27.40 -40.67
N VAL A 695 39.80 27.55 -39.47
CA VAL A 695 39.05 27.85 -38.23
C VAL A 695 38.49 29.29 -38.28
N ASP A 696 39.28 30.26 -38.77
CA ASP A 696 38.82 31.63 -39.00
C ASP A 696 37.73 31.75 -40.06
N ALA A 697 37.77 30.90 -41.11
CA ALA A 697 36.71 30.86 -42.14
C ALA A 697 35.40 30.26 -41.62
N ILE A 698 35.46 29.30 -40.64
CA ILE A 698 34.28 28.76 -39.98
C ILE A 698 33.72 29.76 -38.96
N ILE A 699 34.56 30.46 -38.22
CA ILE A 699 34.18 31.48 -37.27
C ILE A 699 33.56 32.69 -37.99
N ASP A 700 34.07 33.11 -39.13
CA ASP A 700 33.52 34.19 -39.94
C ASP A 700 32.18 33.81 -40.63
N ARG A 701 31.95 32.56 -40.97
CA ARG A 701 30.65 32.09 -41.45
C ARG A 701 29.57 32.07 -40.34
N VAL A 702 29.93 31.73 -39.12
CA VAL A 702 29.03 31.66 -37.98
C VAL A 702 28.82 33.06 -37.33
N SER A 703 29.82 33.96 -37.41
CA SER A 703 29.83 35.29 -36.81
C SER A 703 29.36 36.43 -37.72
N GLY A 704 28.95 36.10 -38.97
CA GLY A 704 28.58 37.09 -40.00
C GLY A 704 27.29 37.86 -39.73
N ALA A 705 26.57 37.62 -38.64
CA ALA A 705 25.28 38.27 -38.36
C ALA A 705 25.33 39.42 -37.32
N ASN A 706 26.46 39.70 -36.67
CA ASN A 706 26.48 40.70 -35.61
C ASN A 706 27.74 41.59 -35.63
N ARG A 707 27.90 42.41 -36.66
CA ARG A 707 28.79 43.61 -36.58
C ARG A 707 28.05 44.85 -37.00
N ARG A 708 27.65 45.69 -36.02
CA ARG A 708 27.71 47.14 -36.10
C ARG A 708 27.69 47.81 -34.74
N ARG A 709 28.75 48.65 -34.53
CA ARG A 709 28.92 49.82 -33.63
C ARG A 709 29.15 49.48 -32.14
N ASP A 710 30.07 50.14 -31.41
CA ASP A 710 30.96 51.32 -31.69
C ASP A 710 32.18 51.18 -30.76
N LYS A 711 33.27 51.79 -31.24
CA LYS A 711 34.49 52.10 -30.48
C LYS A 711 34.22 53.24 -29.51
N GLN A 712 34.69 53.22 -28.28
CA GLN A 712 35.53 54.21 -27.69
C GLN A 712 35.96 53.89 -26.25
N GLU A 713 37.26 54.09 -26.04
CA GLU A 713 38.03 54.52 -24.91
C GLU A 713 38.45 53.62 -23.78
N ALA A 714 39.75 53.47 -23.74
CA ALA A 714 40.54 52.87 -22.66
C ALA A 714 40.64 53.78 -21.44
N GLY A 715 40.49 53.23 -20.25
CA GLY A 715 40.78 53.88 -18.96
C GLY A 715 41.28 52.80 -17.95
N SER A 716 42.46 53.15 -17.41
CA SER A 716 43.33 52.40 -16.56
C SER A 716 42.69 51.81 -15.27
N VAL A 717 43.13 50.61 -14.92
CA VAL A 717 42.73 49.84 -13.74
C VAL A 717 43.46 50.24 -12.49
N GLN A 718 42.76 50.47 -11.39
CA GLN A 718 43.30 50.34 -10.03
C GLN A 718 42.55 49.21 -9.27
N LYS A 719 43.35 48.34 -8.68
CA LYS A 719 42.85 47.27 -7.76
C LYS A 719 42.32 47.88 -6.46
N PRO A 720 41.17 47.49 -5.97
CA PRO A 720 40.75 47.85 -4.62
C PRO A 720 41.09 46.73 -3.59
N VAL A 721 41.53 47.24 -2.46
CA VAL A 721 41.87 46.58 -1.22
C VAL A 721 40.65 45.95 -0.56
N ALA A 722 40.83 44.76 0.04
CA ALA A 722 39.81 44.06 0.80
C ALA A 722 39.30 44.88 1.99
N ARG A 723 38.01 45.10 2.07
CA ARG A 723 37.31 45.55 3.28
C ARG A 723 36.50 44.36 3.81
N THR A 724 36.80 43.97 5.05
CA THR A 724 35.98 43.11 5.91
C THR A 724 34.60 43.74 6.10
N VAL A 725 33.51 43.09 5.65
CA VAL A 725 32.14 43.44 5.94
C VAL A 725 31.55 42.38 6.86
N GLU A 726 31.07 42.85 8.01
CA GLU A 726 30.32 42.01 8.98
C GLU A 726 29.09 41.38 8.32
N ALA A 727 28.93 40.09 8.55
CA ALA A 727 27.80 39.30 8.05
C ALA A 727 26.51 39.69 8.80
N LYS A 728 25.53 40.21 8.05
CA LYS A 728 24.15 40.30 8.53
C LYS A 728 23.47 38.91 8.42
N PRO A 729 22.57 38.54 9.33
CA PRO A 729 21.89 37.26 9.26
C PRO A 729 21.06 37.15 7.98
N TYR A 730 21.15 35.96 7.35
CA TYR A 730 20.50 35.61 6.10
C TYR A 730 19.01 35.35 6.36
N GLU A 731 18.11 36.23 5.97
CA GLU A 731 16.69 35.95 5.88
C GLU A 731 16.42 35.07 4.67
N TYR A 732 15.99 33.82 4.93
CA TYR A 732 15.50 32.91 3.89
C TYR A 732 14.19 33.45 3.32
N ARG A 733 14.19 33.92 2.07
CA ARG A 733 12.98 34.14 1.29
C ARG A 733 12.73 32.91 0.43
N PRO A 734 11.54 32.27 0.50
CA PRO A 734 11.20 31.17 -0.39
C PRO A 734 11.30 31.66 -1.84
N LYS A 735 12.06 30.96 -2.70
CA LYS A 735 12.02 31.21 -4.14
C LYS A 735 10.64 30.79 -4.63
N GLU A 736 9.98 31.69 -5.37
CA GLU A 736 8.77 31.34 -6.12
C GLU A 736 9.07 30.13 -7.02
N ARG A 737 8.25 29.06 -6.94
CA ARG A 737 8.37 27.89 -7.82
C ARG A 737 8.10 28.35 -9.25
N LYS A 738 9.05 28.19 -10.15
CA LYS A 738 8.88 28.43 -11.57
C LYS A 738 8.01 27.31 -12.14
N ALA A 739 7.13 27.63 -13.10
CA ALA A 739 6.43 26.59 -13.84
C ALA A 739 7.44 25.71 -14.62
N GLU A 740 7.15 24.39 -14.68
CA GLU A 740 8.05 23.38 -15.24
C GLU A 740 7.53 22.89 -16.59
N TYR A 741 8.42 22.86 -17.59
CA TYR A 741 8.12 22.38 -18.95
C TYR A 741 9.00 21.17 -19.30
N LEU A 742 8.41 20.20 -20.00
CA LEU A 742 9.10 19.03 -20.57
C LEU A 742 8.95 19.08 -22.09
N LEU A 743 10.04 19.35 -22.82
CA LEU A 743 10.08 19.29 -24.27
C LEU A 743 10.62 17.94 -24.73
N VAL A 744 9.93 17.32 -25.66
CA VAL A 744 10.28 15.98 -26.20
C VAL A 744 10.51 16.07 -27.71
N ASP A 745 11.71 15.76 -28.16
CA ASP A 745 11.96 15.53 -29.59
C ASP A 745 11.32 14.20 -30.02
N GLY A 746 10.18 14.32 -30.71
CA GLY A 746 9.33 13.16 -31.03
C GLY A 746 10.00 12.13 -31.94
N TYR A 747 10.72 12.55 -32.98
CA TYR A 747 11.39 11.60 -33.85
C TYR A 747 12.65 10.98 -33.23
N ASN A 748 13.39 11.75 -32.45
CA ASN A 748 14.53 11.23 -31.72
C ASN A 748 14.11 10.13 -30.74
N VAL A 749 12.96 10.31 -30.07
CA VAL A 749 12.39 9.30 -29.18
C VAL A 749 11.84 8.09 -29.95
N ILE A 750 11.08 8.29 -31.04
CA ILE A 750 10.55 7.19 -31.87
C ILE A 750 11.68 6.26 -32.35
N PHE A 751 12.76 6.83 -32.87
CA PHE A 751 13.87 6.03 -33.37
C PHE A 751 14.81 5.47 -32.30
N ALA A 752 14.74 5.99 -31.07
CA ALA A 752 15.50 5.48 -29.93
C ALA A 752 14.81 4.31 -29.21
N TRP A 753 13.47 4.20 -29.31
CA TRP A 753 12.68 3.14 -28.66
C TRP A 753 12.40 2.01 -29.63
N GLU A 754 12.85 0.78 -29.35
CA GLU A 754 12.83 -0.34 -30.30
C GLU A 754 11.41 -0.68 -30.77
N GLU A 755 10.42 -0.64 -29.87
CA GLU A 755 9.00 -0.90 -30.14
C GLU A 755 8.39 0.13 -31.13
N LEU A 756 8.69 1.42 -30.93
CA LEU A 756 8.21 2.49 -31.79
C LEU A 756 8.98 2.53 -33.12
N LYS A 757 10.26 2.17 -33.11
CA LYS A 757 11.09 2.10 -34.32
C LYS A 757 10.60 1.01 -35.27
N GLU A 758 10.30 -0.20 -34.78
CA GLU A 758 9.70 -1.27 -35.58
C GLU A 758 8.35 -0.85 -36.16
N LEU A 759 7.55 -0.16 -35.41
CA LEU A 759 6.26 0.37 -35.89
C LEU A 759 6.45 1.50 -36.93
N ALA A 760 7.45 2.36 -36.76
CA ALA A 760 7.77 3.44 -37.69
C ALA A 760 8.26 2.92 -39.07
N GLU A 761 8.92 1.76 -39.14
CA GLU A 761 9.29 1.10 -40.39
C GLU A 761 8.08 0.65 -41.23
N VAL A 762 6.96 0.35 -40.53
CA VAL A 762 5.71 -0.05 -41.19
C VAL A 762 4.83 1.17 -41.45
N ASN A 763 4.62 2.03 -40.45
CA ASN A 763 3.79 3.25 -40.55
C ASN A 763 4.22 4.29 -39.53
N LEU A 764 4.82 5.37 -40.00
CA LEU A 764 5.33 6.45 -39.18
C LEU A 764 4.20 7.23 -38.43
N ASP A 765 3.01 7.35 -39.03
CA ASP A 765 1.88 8.03 -38.40
C ASP A 765 1.33 7.22 -37.21
N SER A 766 1.34 5.90 -37.32
CA SER A 766 0.96 5.01 -36.21
C SER A 766 1.98 5.08 -35.06
N ALA A 767 3.29 5.15 -35.39
CA ALA A 767 4.32 5.31 -34.37
C ALA A 767 4.21 6.66 -33.64
N ARG A 768 3.86 7.73 -34.35
CA ARG A 768 3.59 9.05 -33.75
C ARG A 768 2.38 8.99 -32.80
N GLY A 769 1.26 8.42 -33.28
CA GLY A 769 0.06 8.25 -32.46
C GLY A 769 0.36 7.50 -31.17
N GLN A 770 1.05 6.35 -31.27
CA GLN A 770 1.43 5.56 -30.10
C GLN A 770 2.38 6.31 -29.13
N LEU A 771 3.33 7.09 -29.65
CA LEU A 771 4.19 7.92 -28.81
C LEU A 771 3.35 8.98 -28.09
N LEU A 772 2.43 9.66 -28.78
CA LEU A 772 1.57 10.70 -28.17
C LEU A 772 0.68 10.12 -27.06
N ASP A 773 0.11 8.92 -27.26
CA ASP A 773 -0.67 8.24 -26.22
C ASP A 773 0.18 7.90 -24.98
N LEU A 774 1.41 7.42 -25.17
CA LEU A 774 2.36 7.16 -24.08
C LEU A 774 2.74 8.44 -23.33
N LEU A 775 2.96 9.54 -24.05
CA LEU A 775 3.29 10.84 -23.48
C LEU A 775 2.10 11.45 -22.72
N CYS A 776 0.86 11.26 -23.19
CA CYS A 776 -0.34 11.67 -22.46
C CYS A 776 -0.46 10.95 -21.12
N ASN A 777 -0.27 9.63 -21.12
CA ASN A 777 -0.28 8.83 -19.89
C ASN A 777 0.82 9.27 -18.93
N TYR A 778 2.02 9.53 -19.45
CA TYR A 778 3.14 10.01 -18.65
C TYR A 778 2.87 11.39 -18.06
N GLN A 779 2.38 12.36 -18.86
CA GLN A 779 2.10 13.73 -18.41
C GLN A 779 1.05 13.77 -17.30
N ALA A 780 0.03 12.90 -17.41
CA ALA A 780 -1.02 12.79 -16.39
C ALA A 780 -0.49 12.53 -14.98
N ILE A 781 0.69 11.92 -14.87
CA ILE A 781 1.33 11.55 -13.59
C ILE A 781 2.44 12.53 -13.23
N ASP A 782 3.27 12.89 -14.21
CA ASP A 782 4.42 13.78 -14.03
C ASP A 782 3.99 15.21 -13.66
N GLY A 783 2.87 15.69 -14.23
CA GLY A 783 2.25 16.98 -13.90
C GLY A 783 2.94 18.20 -14.51
N ARG A 784 4.08 18.07 -15.23
CA ARG A 784 4.72 19.14 -15.96
C ARG A 784 3.99 19.42 -17.27
N GLU A 785 4.05 20.65 -17.78
CA GLU A 785 3.55 20.96 -19.11
C GLU A 785 4.44 20.29 -20.18
N LEU A 786 3.85 19.37 -20.98
CA LEU A 786 4.59 18.57 -21.95
C LEU A 786 4.33 19.06 -23.38
N ILE A 787 5.42 19.30 -24.11
CA ILE A 787 5.40 19.73 -25.49
C ILE A 787 6.17 18.68 -26.31
N ALA A 788 5.48 17.97 -27.20
CA ALA A 788 6.09 17.03 -28.17
C ALA A 788 6.35 17.77 -29.48
N VAL A 789 7.59 17.79 -29.96
CA VAL A 789 8.00 18.51 -31.17
C VAL A 789 8.32 17.52 -32.27
N PHE A 790 7.76 17.74 -33.48
CA PHE A 790 7.98 16.92 -34.69
C PHE A 790 8.37 17.76 -35.89
N ASP A 791 9.29 17.26 -36.69
CA ASP A 791 9.60 17.87 -37.98
C ASP A 791 8.46 17.70 -38.99
N ALA A 792 8.12 18.78 -39.70
CA ALA A 792 7.12 18.75 -40.77
C ALA A 792 7.68 18.11 -42.06
N TYR A 793 7.81 16.82 -42.11
CA TYR A 793 8.56 16.10 -43.15
C TYR A 793 7.86 15.99 -44.52
N ARG A 794 6.59 16.44 -44.71
CA ARG A 794 5.86 16.24 -45.99
C ARG A 794 4.79 17.27 -46.39
N LEU A 795 4.68 18.45 -45.80
CA LEU A 795 3.67 19.42 -46.22
C LEU A 795 4.33 20.72 -46.68
N GLN A 796 4.45 20.93 -48.00
CA GLN A 796 4.98 22.18 -48.57
C GLN A 796 4.06 23.38 -48.25
N GLY A 797 4.61 24.45 -47.64
CA GLY A 797 3.97 25.72 -47.48
C GLY A 797 3.10 25.97 -46.23
N HIS A 798 3.15 25.08 -45.21
CA HIS A 798 2.40 25.36 -43.97
C HIS A 798 3.23 26.12 -42.92
N PRO A 799 2.58 27.03 -42.13
CA PRO A 799 3.18 27.64 -40.93
C PRO A 799 3.36 26.56 -39.84
N THR A 800 4.12 26.87 -38.79
CA THR A 800 4.24 26.03 -37.61
C THR A 800 2.84 25.76 -37.05
N GLU A 801 2.45 24.47 -36.88
CA GLU A 801 1.14 24.08 -36.44
C GLU A 801 1.22 23.66 -34.96
N TYR A 802 0.32 24.21 -34.14
CA TYR A 802 0.19 23.92 -32.71
C TYR A 802 -1.12 23.18 -32.51
N LEU A 803 -1.04 21.96 -31.97
CA LEU A 803 -2.20 21.13 -31.70
C LEU A 803 -2.22 20.73 -30.21
N ASP A 804 -3.38 20.80 -29.60
CA ASP A 804 -3.59 20.20 -28.28
C ASP A 804 -4.02 18.73 -28.50
N TYR A 805 -3.23 17.81 -27.99
CA TYR A 805 -3.54 16.38 -28.03
C TYR A 805 -3.81 15.90 -26.59
N HIS A 806 -5.08 15.79 -26.25
CA HIS A 806 -5.55 15.50 -24.89
C HIS A 806 -4.95 16.46 -23.83
N ASN A 807 -4.00 16.00 -23.04
CA ASN A 807 -3.35 16.77 -21.96
C ASN A 807 -1.93 17.22 -22.31
N ILE A 808 -1.48 17.07 -23.55
CA ILE A 808 -0.17 17.52 -24.03
C ILE A 808 -0.28 18.45 -25.23
N HIS A 809 0.77 19.26 -25.45
CA HIS A 809 0.90 20.11 -26.61
C HIS A 809 1.78 19.45 -27.68
N VAL A 810 1.36 19.50 -28.91
CA VAL A 810 2.11 18.97 -30.07
C VAL A 810 2.45 20.07 -31.05
N VAL A 811 3.71 20.16 -31.41
CA VAL A 811 4.22 21.17 -32.34
C VAL A 811 4.78 20.49 -33.57
N TYR A 812 4.26 20.84 -34.74
CA TYR A 812 4.84 20.52 -36.03
C TYR A 812 5.58 21.74 -36.57
N THR A 813 6.88 21.61 -36.80
CA THR A 813 7.71 22.71 -37.27
C THR A 813 7.44 23.06 -38.75
N LYS A 814 7.76 24.27 -39.19
CA LYS A 814 7.62 24.65 -40.60
C LYS A 814 8.74 24.05 -41.48
N GLU A 815 8.56 24.03 -42.80
CA GLU A 815 9.39 23.37 -43.80
C GLU A 815 10.93 23.66 -43.73
N ALA A 816 11.37 24.75 -43.07
CA ALA A 816 12.77 25.11 -42.94
C ALA A 816 13.27 25.09 -41.46
N GLU A 817 12.48 24.61 -40.54
CA GLU A 817 12.79 24.57 -39.09
C GLU A 817 12.75 23.14 -38.61
N THR A 818 13.85 22.62 -38.05
CA THR A 818 13.90 21.30 -37.44
C THR A 818 13.36 21.32 -36.01
N ALA A 819 13.01 20.16 -35.45
CA ALA A 819 12.62 20.02 -34.07
C ALA A 819 13.70 20.57 -33.12
N ASP A 820 14.99 20.27 -33.41
CA ASP A 820 16.15 20.78 -32.66
C ASP A 820 16.16 22.31 -32.63
N HIS A 821 15.96 22.97 -33.78
CA HIS A 821 15.94 24.45 -33.88
C HIS A 821 14.79 25.07 -33.07
N TYR A 822 13.63 24.42 -33.08
CA TYR A 822 12.49 24.90 -32.30
C TYR A 822 12.78 24.76 -30.79
N ILE A 823 13.32 23.62 -30.35
CA ILE A 823 13.66 23.34 -28.95
C ILE A 823 14.77 24.30 -28.49
N GLU A 824 15.80 24.52 -29.29
CA GLU A 824 16.85 25.50 -28.99
C GLU A 824 16.32 26.92 -28.83
N ARG A 825 15.45 27.37 -29.71
CA ARG A 825 14.81 28.69 -29.62
C ARG A 825 13.95 28.81 -28.38
N PHE A 826 13.12 27.79 -28.08
CA PHE A 826 12.25 27.78 -26.92
C PHE A 826 13.08 27.84 -25.62
N THR A 827 14.11 27.02 -25.51
CA THR A 827 14.99 26.96 -24.34
C THR A 827 15.75 28.30 -24.16
N HIS A 828 16.23 28.90 -25.24
CA HIS A 828 16.91 30.20 -25.20
C HIS A 828 15.98 31.32 -24.70
N GLU A 829 14.74 31.35 -25.13
CA GLU A 829 13.78 32.42 -24.82
C GLU A 829 13.20 32.26 -23.40
N TYR A 830 12.92 31.01 -22.96
CA TYR A 830 12.13 30.78 -21.78
C TYR A 830 12.90 30.19 -20.56
N SER A 831 14.17 29.76 -20.68
CA SER A 831 14.98 29.20 -19.60
C SER A 831 15.14 30.07 -18.35
N LYS A 832 15.08 31.41 -18.53
CA LYS A 832 15.15 32.33 -17.39
C LYS A 832 13.84 32.43 -16.61
N LYS A 833 12.71 32.17 -17.28
CA LYS A 833 11.36 32.32 -16.71
C LYS A 833 10.81 31.01 -16.17
N TYR A 834 11.07 29.88 -16.86
CA TYR A 834 10.58 28.56 -16.54
C TYR A 834 11.73 27.58 -16.24
N GLN A 835 11.43 26.49 -15.59
CA GLN A 835 12.35 25.35 -15.48
C GLN A 835 12.04 24.41 -16.63
N ILE A 836 13.00 24.25 -17.55
CA ILE A 836 12.80 23.45 -18.77
C ILE A 836 13.66 22.21 -18.73
N THR A 837 13.02 21.07 -18.99
CA THR A 837 13.68 19.77 -19.20
C THR A 837 13.50 19.37 -20.66
N VAL A 838 14.54 18.90 -21.33
CA VAL A 838 14.49 18.46 -22.72
C VAL A 838 14.86 16.99 -22.84
N VAL A 839 14.10 16.27 -23.66
CA VAL A 839 14.34 14.84 -23.98
C VAL A 839 14.87 14.72 -25.39
N THR A 840 16.16 14.43 -25.52
CA THR A 840 16.82 14.17 -26.80
C THR A 840 18.07 13.29 -26.61
N SER A 841 18.47 12.54 -27.64
CA SER A 841 19.74 11.82 -27.69
C SER A 841 20.73 12.39 -28.71
N ASP A 842 20.37 13.52 -29.37
CA ASP A 842 21.31 14.21 -30.26
C ASP A 842 22.42 14.90 -29.46
N GLY A 843 23.66 14.52 -29.71
CA GLY A 843 24.82 15.00 -28.95
C GLY A 843 25.14 16.48 -29.15
N LEU A 844 24.78 17.09 -30.30
CA LEU A 844 24.96 18.51 -30.52
C LEU A 844 23.91 19.34 -29.78
N GLU A 845 22.67 18.94 -29.87
CA GLU A 845 21.55 19.56 -29.16
C GLU A 845 21.75 19.52 -27.64
N GLN A 846 22.22 18.37 -27.09
CA GLN A 846 22.52 18.23 -25.66
C GLN A 846 23.50 19.27 -25.12
N VAL A 847 24.57 19.57 -25.89
CA VAL A 847 25.57 20.57 -25.47
C VAL A 847 24.98 21.97 -25.39
N ILE A 848 24.12 22.32 -26.35
CA ILE A 848 23.47 23.64 -26.43
C ILE A 848 22.48 23.83 -25.26
N ILE A 849 21.66 22.81 -24.99
CA ILE A 849 20.64 22.81 -23.94
C ILE A 849 21.26 22.95 -22.54
N ILE A 850 22.34 22.19 -22.26
CA ILE A 850 23.10 22.31 -21.02
C ILE A 850 23.73 23.71 -20.88
N GLY A 851 24.26 24.27 -21.99
CA GLY A 851 24.82 25.62 -22.01
C GLY A 851 23.82 26.71 -21.66
N GLN A 852 22.54 26.51 -21.89
CA GLN A 852 21.43 27.43 -21.56
C GLN A 852 20.88 27.24 -20.12
N GLY A 853 21.38 26.25 -19.37
CA GLY A 853 20.99 25.97 -17.99
C GLY A 853 19.69 25.19 -17.85
N CYS A 854 19.27 24.48 -18.90
CA CYS A 854 18.13 23.58 -18.90
C CYS A 854 18.54 22.15 -18.46
N LEU A 855 17.59 21.36 -17.98
CA LEU A 855 17.81 19.96 -17.63
C LEU A 855 17.70 19.11 -18.89
N LEU A 856 18.43 17.99 -18.91
CA LEU A 856 18.47 17.07 -20.04
C LEU A 856 18.19 15.64 -19.57
N ILE A 857 17.38 14.93 -20.36
CA ILE A 857 17.13 13.50 -20.21
C ILE A 857 17.41 12.85 -21.59
N SER A 858 18.16 11.76 -21.63
CA SER A 858 18.36 11.05 -22.89
C SER A 858 17.09 10.26 -23.29
N SER A 859 16.84 10.09 -24.62
CA SER A 859 15.66 9.34 -25.09
C SER A 859 15.57 7.89 -24.55
N ARG A 860 16.71 7.25 -24.25
CA ARG A 860 16.76 5.92 -23.62
C ARG A 860 16.40 5.96 -22.14
N GLU A 861 16.94 6.90 -21.41
CA GLU A 861 16.61 7.10 -19.99
C GLU A 861 15.13 7.49 -19.83
N PHE A 862 14.62 8.32 -20.73
CA PHE A 862 13.22 8.69 -20.76
C PHE A 862 12.30 7.48 -21.01
N HIS A 863 12.73 6.52 -21.84
CA HIS A 863 12.02 5.25 -22.05
C HIS A 863 11.85 4.46 -20.76
N GLU A 864 12.93 4.32 -19.99
CA GLU A 864 12.88 3.64 -18.70
C GLU A 864 11.96 4.37 -17.70
N ILE A 865 12.02 5.71 -17.69
CA ILE A 865 11.14 6.53 -16.84
C ILE A 865 9.67 6.32 -17.24
N VAL A 866 9.33 6.40 -18.54
CA VAL A 866 7.96 6.19 -19.04
C VAL A 866 7.47 4.76 -18.76
N LYS A 867 8.31 3.73 -18.95
CA LYS A 867 7.96 2.35 -18.61
C LYS A 867 7.74 2.14 -17.12
N LYS A 868 8.57 2.75 -16.28
CA LYS A 868 8.42 2.70 -14.83
C LYS A 868 7.10 3.36 -14.41
N VAL A 869 6.84 4.57 -14.90
CA VAL A 869 5.62 5.32 -14.62
C VAL A 869 4.39 4.58 -15.14
N SER A 870 4.44 3.95 -16.32
CA SER A 870 3.33 3.13 -16.84
C SER A 870 3.04 1.90 -15.99
N ARG A 871 4.08 1.22 -15.46
CA ARG A 871 3.90 0.11 -14.50
C ARG A 871 3.29 0.60 -13.18
N GLU A 872 3.84 1.68 -12.64
CA GLU A 872 3.33 2.31 -11.42
C GLU A 872 1.89 2.82 -11.60
N THR A 873 1.51 3.20 -12.83
CA THR A 873 0.14 3.61 -13.14
C THR A 873 -0.81 2.42 -13.16
N MET A 874 -0.41 1.28 -13.74
CA MET A 874 -1.21 0.07 -13.65
C MET A 874 -1.40 -0.38 -12.20
N GLU A 875 -0.40 -0.14 -11.33
CA GLU A 875 -0.47 -0.41 -9.89
C GLU A 875 -1.16 0.71 -9.09
N THR A 876 -1.22 1.95 -9.61
CA THR A 876 -1.75 3.14 -8.90
C THR A 876 -3.08 3.66 -9.44
N PHE A 877 -3.63 3.13 -10.54
CA PHE A 877 -5.01 3.43 -10.95
C PHE A 877 -6.04 3.10 -9.86
N GLU A 878 -5.62 2.33 -8.85
CA GLU A 878 -6.40 2.02 -7.65
C GLU A 878 -6.22 3.04 -6.50
N ARG A 879 -5.39 4.06 -6.65
CA ARG A 879 -5.01 4.92 -5.50
C ARG A 879 -5.30 6.42 -5.61
N ASP A 880 -5.76 6.97 -6.70
CA ASP A 880 -5.86 8.44 -6.81
C ASP A 880 -7.17 8.98 -7.41
N GLU A 881 -8.23 8.98 -6.64
CA GLU A 881 -9.39 9.88 -6.85
C GLU A 881 -9.20 11.30 -6.30
N ASN A 882 -8.06 11.64 -5.73
CA ASN A 882 -7.85 12.93 -5.07
C ASN A 882 -6.75 13.80 -5.68
N ARG A 883 -6.72 13.97 -7.01
CA ARG A 883 -5.86 14.98 -7.67
C ARG A 883 -6.61 15.91 -8.61
N GLU A 884 -7.76 16.37 -8.23
CA GLU A 884 -8.36 17.54 -8.87
C GLU A 884 -7.99 18.82 -8.13
N ARG A 885 -6.84 19.39 -8.42
CA ARG A 885 -6.52 20.83 -8.43
C ARG A 885 -5.23 21.05 -9.20
N ARG A 886 -5.34 20.99 -10.52
CA ARG A 886 -4.24 21.44 -11.39
C ARG A 886 -4.42 22.92 -11.67
N LEU A 887 -3.41 23.71 -11.31
CA LEU A 887 -3.21 25.04 -11.88
C LEU A 887 -2.80 24.85 -13.35
N THR A 888 -3.74 24.94 -14.28
CA THR A 888 -3.48 25.05 -15.71
C THR A 888 -2.83 26.41 -15.94
N VAL A 889 -1.55 26.40 -16.23
CA VAL A 889 -0.87 27.62 -16.75
C VAL A 889 -1.19 27.68 -18.25
N PRO A 890 -1.82 28.75 -18.74
CA PRO A 890 -2.16 28.87 -20.15
C PRO A 890 -0.87 28.84 -20.99
N PHE A 891 -0.93 28.13 -22.12
CA PHE A 891 0.15 28.09 -23.09
C PHE A 891 0.53 29.57 -23.50
N PRO A 892 1.81 29.95 -23.43
CA PRO A 892 2.20 31.30 -23.79
C PRO A 892 1.93 31.55 -25.29
N GLU A 893 1.07 32.51 -25.62
CA GLU A 893 0.89 32.95 -26.99
C GLU A 893 2.25 33.43 -27.55
N ILE A 894 2.84 32.63 -28.43
CA ILE A 894 4.04 33.02 -29.15
C ILE A 894 3.61 34.03 -30.22
N PRO A 895 4.08 35.29 -30.22
CA PRO A 895 3.70 36.24 -31.24
C PRO A 895 4.19 35.74 -32.61
N VAL A 896 3.25 35.44 -33.49
CA VAL A 896 3.51 35.15 -34.88
C VAL A 896 3.92 36.51 -35.53
N HIS A 897 5.22 36.72 -35.74
CA HIS A 897 5.64 37.78 -36.63
C HIS A 897 5.33 37.33 -38.05
N ASP A 898 4.32 37.97 -38.67
CA ASP A 898 4.09 37.89 -40.11
C ASP A 898 5.35 38.29 -40.89
N PRO A 899 5.58 37.76 -42.10
CA PRO A 899 6.82 37.78 -42.84
C PRO A 899 7.36 39.19 -43.18
#